data_eeb0cdc3f784049375866385d66c6eb5
#
_entry.id   eeb0cdc3f784049375866385d66c6eb5
#
_cell.length_a   1.000
_cell.length_b   1.000
_cell.length_c   1.000
_cell.angle_alpha   90.00
_cell.angle_beta   90.00
_cell.angle_gamma   90.00
#
_symmetry.space_group_name_H-M   'P 1'
#
loop_
_entity.id
_entity.type
_entity.pdbx_description
1 polymer ?
#
loop_
_entity_poly.entity_id
_entity_poly.type
_entity_poly.pdbx_seq_one_letter_code
_entity_poly.pdbx_strand_id
1 'polypeptide(L)'
;MLLVAGVAALCGVLLAGLALPVVAGLGLTARESADTFAAMPADLEPGPMAQTSYMYDADGQQLATFFEENRVQIGLDAISPIMKDAILAIEDDRFYERGPIDIQGTLRALLRNVEAGSTQGGGSTLTQQYVKQVRVSQATTPEEVQEVQAASGTKGYRRKLEELRMAVQVEQELSKDEILSRYLNIAFFGARSYGIEAAARTYFSTSAAELTLPQAALLAGIVQQPNAYDPTNDPEAALGRRNVVLNRMAATGRITEQEAAEARATDLGLVLSATPNGCVSADAGYFCDYVRQELLTMPELGETRDDRAAMLERGGLRVETTLSQAAQQAAQAAVSDRIAPTDTAIGSLATVQPNNGYIRAMTNSRTYGVEGDGVSNINYAVDEVMGGGNGMQPGSSMKTFVLAAAIDQGIPLNTSINSPPSVSLRVNSFSTCDGRIRSSETWSPKNSTGSGTFNLRTGTERSVNTFFAQLEQRTGLCLPVTIAQGAGIMRADLDENGEVQPLSQVPSFTLGANEVSPLSMAAGYAMFANRGAHCPTTSVVRVTDAAGNVLVDHTQPTCEQVVKPEVADAVNSVLQGVVHNPGATGNKMRLADGRIAAGKTGTTNGAIAVWFVGYTPQLSTAVAVADVDGKLQSLDGRTFNGEEIPEACGGCIPGPIWKSMMDRALDGAEKVSFTAPDPETIQGVTVPVPDVRGMGSDEAIQTLQEAGLSASVAGEVNSDLQEGLVVSTEPGAGAEVGSGSSIAITVSNGEPEEPSDDFTAGVPTEPPVFGDEDGEGGGEDGWRDGFTPGELLPGEVEPAQ
;
A
#
# COMPACT_ATOMS: atom_id res chain seq x y z
N MET A 1 -80.30 9.75 -69.58
CA MET A 1 -79.08 9.00 -69.20
C MET A 1 -77.80 9.81 -69.50
N LEU A 2 -77.61 10.35 -70.68
CA LEU A 2 -76.35 11.14 -70.98
C LEU A 2 -76.11 12.34 -70.11
N LEU A 3 -77.15 13.05 -69.74
CA LEU A 3 -77.07 14.28 -68.88
C LEU A 3 -76.75 13.92 -67.41
N VAL A 4 -77.22 12.81 -66.86
CA VAL A 4 -76.86 12.32 -65.54
C VAL A 4 -75.41 11.79 -65.48
N ALA A 5 -75.01 11.13 -66.56
CA ALA A 5 -73.60 10.73 -66.66
C ALA A 5 -72.61 11.89 -66.76
N GLY A 6 -72.99 12.95 -67.49
CA GLY A 6 -72.23 14.20 -67.57
C GLY A 6 -72.12 14.93 -66.24
N VAL A 7 -73.21 15.02 -65.48
CA VAL A 7 -73.23 15.66 -64.14
C VAL A 7 -72.47 14.83 -63.15
N ALA A 8 -72.56 13.54 -63.17
CA ALA A 8 -71.78 12.65 -62.33
C ALA A 8 -70.24 12.74 -62.65
N ALA A 9 -69.85 12.83 -63.91
CA ALA A 9 -68.48 13.01 -64.30
C ALA A 9 -67.96 14.39 -63.87
N LEU A 10 -68.76 15.46 -64.04
CA LEU A 10 -68.43 16.79 -63.57
C LEU A 10 -68.29 16.89 -62.02
N CYS A 11 -69.21 16.28 -61.29
CA CYS A 11 -69.12 16.15 -59.84
C CYS A 11 -67.90 15.34 -59.41
N GLY A 12 -67.60 14.27 -60.15
CA GLY A 12 -66.33 13.42 -59.88
C GLY A 12 -65.05 14.25 -60.12
N VAL A 13 -64.97 15.00 -61.19
CA VAL A 13 -63.83 15.90 -61.45
C VAL A 13 -63.76 17.09 -60.48
N LEU A 14 -64.82 17.67 -59.99
CA LEU A 14 -64.89 18.71 -58.96
C LEU A 14 -64.47 18.11 -57.59
N LEU A 15 -64.94 16.96 -57.19
CA LEU A 15 -64.55 16.28 -55.99
C LEU A 15 -63.05 15.88 -56.04
N ALA A 16 -62.56 15.35 -57.18
CA ALA A 16 -61.15 15.07 -57.38
C ALA A 16 -60.32 16.35 -57.35
N GLY A 17 -60.79 17.45 -57.98
CA GLY A 17 -60.11 18.78 -57.96
C GLY A 17 -60.05 19.40 -56.59
N LEU A 18 -60.99 19.17 -55.70
CA LEU A 18 -60.96 19.62 -54.31
C LEU A 18 -60.15 18.70 -53.42
N ALA A 19 -60.14 17.38 -53.66
CA ALA A 19 -59.36 16.40 -52.89
C ALA A 19 -57.89 16.42 -53.24
N LEU A 20 -57.52 16.65 -54.50
CA LEU A 20 -56.17 16.61 -55.02
C LEU A 20 -55.19 17.56 -54.29
N PRO A 21 -55.55 18.85 -54.08
CA PRO A 21 -54.65 19.75 -53.31
C PRO A 21 -54.46 19.32 -51.83
N VAL A 22 -55.54 18.79 -51.23
CA VAL A 22 -55.48 18.28 -49.84
C VAL A 22 -54.63 17.05 -49.76
N VAL A 23 -54.82 16.08 -50.66
CA VAL A 23 -54.00 14.86 -50.70
C VAL A 23 -52.54 15.14 -51.12
N ALA A 24 -52.34 16.07 -52.08
CA ALA A 24 -51.01 16.52 -52.45
C ALA A 24 -50.33 17.29 -51.31
N GLY A 25 -51.04 18.17 -50.60
CA GLY A 25 -50.52 18.88 -49.43
C GLY A 25 -50.15 17.92 -48.29
N LEU A 26 -51.06 16.96 -47.99
CA LEU A 26 -50.75 15.89 -47.00
C LEU A 26 -49.58 15.00 -47.44
N GLY A 27 -49.48 14.70 -48.74
CA GLY A 27 -48.37 13.93 -49.30
C GLY A 27 -47.01 14.66 -49.22
N LEU A 28 -47.04 15.99 -49.52
CA LEU A 28 -45.83 16.84 -49.41
C LEU A 28 -45.40 17.03 -47.97
N THR A 29 -46.34 17.30 -47.05
CA THR A 29 -46.04 17.44 -45.60
C THR A 29 -45.57 16.12 -45.00
N ALA A 30 -46.16 14.97 -45.40
CA ALA A 30 -45.70 13.64 -45.00
C ALA A 30 -44.27 13.34 -45.50
N ARG A 31 -43.95 13.74 -46.74
CA ARG A 31 -42.59 13.55 -47.30
C ARG A 31 -41.57 14.47 -46.61
N GLU A 32 -41.89 15.73 -46.36
CA GLU A 32 -41.07 16.69 -45.69
C GLU A 32 -40.83 16.31 -44.23
N SER A 33 -41.85 15.72 -43.54
CA SER A 33 -41.73 15.14 -42.21
C SER A 33 -40.87 13.88 -42.24
N ALA A 34 -40.98 13.02 -43.24
CA ALA A 34 -40.14 11.83 -43.40
C ALA A 34 -38.68 12.19 -43.74
N ASP A 35 -38.45 13.20 -44.57
CA ASP A 35 -37.12 13.70 -44.90
C ASP A 35 -36.47 14.33 -43.66
N THR A 36 -37.24 15.08 -42.88
CA THR A 36 -36.79 15.67 -41.57
C THR A 36 -36.45 14.59 -40.58
N PHE A 37 -37.27 13.54 -40.45
CA PHE A 37 -37.01 12.39 -39.56
C PHE A 37 -35.79 11.62 -40.03
N ALA A 38 -35.59 11.42 -41.31
CA ALA A 38 -34.41 10.73 -41.89
C ALA A 38 -33.10 11.54 -41.70
N ALA A 39 -33.20 12.88 -41.62
CA ALA A 39 -32.06 13.78 -41.38
C ALA A 39 -31.70 13.93 -39.88
N MET A 40 -32.48 13.38 -38.95
CA MET A 40 -32.15 13.38 -37.52
C MET A 40 -30.94 12.49 -37.24
N PRO A 41 -30.09 12.81 -36.23
CA PRO A 41 -29.02 11.93 -35.80
C PRO A 41 -29.52 10.53 -35.53
N ALA A 42 -28.84 9.53 -36.10
CA ALA A 42 -29.21 8.12 -35.98
C ALA A 42 -28.13 7.31 -35.28
N ASP A 43 -26.88 7.80 -35.34
CA ASP A 43 -25.76 7.08 -34.83
C ASP A 43 -25.86 7.00 -33.30
N LEU A 44 -26.07 5.78 -32.82
CA LEU A 44 -25.95 5.42 -31.42
C LEU A 44 -24.69 4.53 -31.32
N GLU A 45 -23.54 5.15 -31.13
CA GLU A 45 -22.35 4.40 -30.75
C GLU A 45 -22.44 4.16 -29.23
N PRO A 46 -22.85 2.93 -28.80
CA PRO A 46 -22.78 2.65 -27.37
C PRO A 46 -21.29 2.63 -26.97
N GLY A 47 -20.86 3.65 -26.23
CA GLY A 47 -19.58 3.59 -25.55
C GLY A 47 -19.51 2.35 -24.66
N PRO A 48 -18.33 1.94 -24.22
CA PRO A 48 -18.22 0.85 -23.25
C PRO A 48 -19.08 1.19 -22.03
N MET A 49 -19.98 0.26 -21.65
CA MET A 49 -20.76 0.40 -20.42
C MET A 49 -19.83 0.41 -19.22
N ALA A 50 -20.12 1.27 -18.23
CA ALA A 50 -19.41 1.24 -16.96
C ALA A 50 -19.43 -0.16 -16.38
N GLN A 51 -18.26 -0.66 -15.97
CA GLN A 51 -18.08 -1.98 -15.40
C GLN A 51 -17.36 -1.85 -14.07
N THR A 52 -17.66 -2.75 -13.14
CA THR A 52 -16.99 -2.84 -11.84
C THR A 52 -15.53 -3.25 -12.03
N SER A 53 -14.62 -2.51 -11.41
CA SER A 53 -13.21 -2.89 -11.30
C SER A 53 -12.97 -3.70 -10.05
N TYR A 54 -12.03 -4.63 -10.12
CA TYR A 54 -11.69 -5.55 -9.07
C TYR A 54 -10.21 -5.44 -8.71
N MET A 55 -9.93 -5.37 -7.41
CA MET A 55 -8.58 -5.39 -6.88
C MET A 55 -8.32 -6.73 -6.19
N TYR A 56 -7.14 -7.33 -6.46
CA TYR A 56 -6.74 -8.64 -5.95
C TYR A 56 -5.40 -8.55 -5.23
N ASP A 57 -5.22 -9.35 -4.19
CA ASP A 57 -3.93 -9.55 -3.54
C ASP A 57 -2.97 -10.41 -4.39
N ALA A 58 -1.75 -10.64 -3.90
CA ALA A 58 -0.74 -11.42 -4.60
C ALA A 58 -1.09 -12.91 -4.76
N ASP A 59 -2.03 -13.42 -3.97
CA ASP A 59 -2.53 -14.80 -4.02
C ASP A 59 -3.78 -14.93 -4.89
N GLY A 60 -4.25 -13.82 -5.48
CA GLY A 60 -5.43 -13.75 -6.34
C GLY A 60 -6.77 -13.70 -5.59
N GLN A 61 -6.74 -13.42 -4.27
CA GLN A 61 -7.96 -13.19 -3.50
C GLN A 61 -8.45 -11.76 -3.72
N GLN A 62 -9.77 -11.59 -3.85
CA GLN A 62 -10.37 -10.28 -4.03
C GLN A 62 -10.23 -9.43 -2.77
N LEU A 63 -9.60 -8.26 -2.91
CA LEU A 63 -9.36 -7.29 -1.84
C LEU A 63 -10.45 -6.21 -1.78
N ALA A 64 -10.82 -5.65 -2.93
CA ALA A 64 -11.82 -4.59 -3.04
C ALA A 64 -12.50 -4.57 -4.41
N THR A 65 -13.61 -3.83 -4.51
CA THR A 65 -14.27 -3.48 -5.76
C THR A 65 -14.44 -1.96 -5.85
N PHE A 66 -14.41 -1.44 -7.07
CA PHE A 66 -14.64 -0.03 -7.35
C PHE A 66 -15.66 0.12 -8.47
N PHE A 67 -16.71 0.87 -8.24
CA PHE A 67 -17.75 1.12 -9.24
C PHE A 67 -18.53 2.41 -8.94
N GLU A 68 -18.86 3.13 -9.97
CA GLU A 68 -19.89 4.14 -9.96
C GLU A 68 -21.27 3.46 -10.09
N GLU A 69 -21.35 2.48 -11.00
CA GLU A 69 -22.51 1.64 -11.25
C GLU A 69 -22.13 0.18 -10.99
N ASN A 70 -22.72 -0.46 -9.97
CA ASN A 70 -22.51 -1.88 -9.72
C ASN A 70 -23.08 -2.69 -10.90
N ARG A 71 -22.21 -3.06 -11.85
CA ARG A 71 -22.61 -3.80 -13.05
C ARG A 71 -21.67 -4.97 -13.31
N VAL A 72 -22.29 -6.14 -13.48
CA VAL A 72 -21.63 -7.35 -13.96
C VAL A 72 -22.26 -7.73 -15.29
N GLN A 73 -21.53 -7.57 -16.38
CA GLN A 73 -22.00 -7.87 -17.72
C GLN A 73 -21.98 -9.37 -18.00
N ILE A 74 -23.10 -9.92 -18.45
CA ILE A 74 -23.22 -11.36 -18.79
C ILE A 74 -23.88 -11.55 -20.16
N GLY A 75 -23.62 -12.72 -20.81
CA GLY A 75 -24.29 -13.10 -22.04
C GLY A 75 -25.77 -13.45 -21.82
N LEU A 76 -26.58 -13.35 -22.88
CA LEU A 76 -28.02 -13.67 -22.82
C LEU A 76 -28.29 -15.14 -22.44
N ASP A 77 -27.37 -16.05 -22.76
CA ASP A 77 -27.39 -17.47 -22.42
C ASP A 77 -27.20 -17.73 -20.91
N ALA A 78 -26.50 -16.82 -20.23
CA ALA A 78 -26.30 -16.86 -18.79
C ALA A 78 -27.48 -16.24 -17.98
N ILE A 79 -28.57 -15.79 -18.66
CA ILE A 79 -29.76 -15.25 -18.03
C ILE A 79 -30.88 -16.29 -18.05
N SER A 80 -31.53 -16.53 -16.92
CA SER A 80 -32.64 -17.47 -16.75
C SER A 80 -33.72 -17.22 -17.80
N PRO A 81 -34.25 -18.26 -18.46
CA PRO A 81 -35.36 -18.15 -19.43
C PRO A 81 -36.57 -17.44 -18.85
N ILE A 82 -36.89 -17.71 -17.58
CA ILE A 82 -38.05 -17.11 -16.91
C ILE A 82 -37.87 -15.59 -16.73
N MET A 83 -36.62 -15.08 -16.56
CA MET A 83 -36.36 -13.64 -16.49
C MET A 83 -36.59 -12.97 -17.85
N LYS A 84 -36.15 -13.61 -18.94
CA LYS A 84 -36.43 -13.13 -20.32
C LYS A 84 -37.93 -13.07 -20.58
N ASP A 85 -38.65 -14.08 -20.18
CA ASP A 85 -40.12 -14.12 -20.31
C ASP A 85 -40.82 -13.06 -19.45
N ALA A 86 -40.38 -12.78 -18.23
CA ALA A 86 -40.94 -11.78 -17.34
C ALA A 86 -40.78 -10.36 -17.90
N ILE A 87 -39.55 -10.00 -18.34
CA ILE A 87 -39.30 -8.66 -18.87
C ILE A 87 -40.04 -8.41 -20.19
N LEU A 88 -40.09 -9.43 -21.08
CA LEU A 88 -40.84 -9.33 -22.34
C LEU A 88 -42.35 -9.22 -22.07
N ALA A 89 -42.88 -9.98 -21.15
CA ALA A 89 -44.32 -9.94 -20.85
C ALA A 89 -44.77 -8.56 -20.37
N ILE A 90 -43.97 -7.85 -19.56
CA ILE A 90 -44.37 -6.58 -18.96
C ILE A 90 -44.00 -5.39 -19.82
N GLU A 91 -42.84 -5.38 -20.49
CA GLU A 91 -42.32 -4.24 -21.23
C GLU A 91 -42.67 -4.30 -22.70
N ASP A 92 -42.63 -5.52 -23.33
CA ASP A 92 -42.75 -5.66 -24.77
C ASP A 92 -43.13 -7.08 -25.21
N ASP A 93 -44.39 -7.47 -25.09
CA ASP A 93 -44.86 -8.84 -25.33
C ASP A 93 -44.70 -9.35 -26.79
N ARG A 94 -44.56 -8.43 -27.74
CA ARG A 94 -44.40 -8.70 -29.15
C ARG A 94 -43.01 -8.31 -29.68
N PHE A 95 -42.00 -8.25 -28.83
CA PHE A 95 -40.65 -7.76 -29.15
C PHE A 95 -40.04 -8.49 -30.36
N TYR A 96 -40.18 -9.81 -30.42
CA TYR A 96 -39.63 -10.63 -31.50
C TYR A 96 -40.49 -10.61 -32.80
N GLU A 97 -41.74 -10.20 -32.71
CA GLU A 97 -42.69 -10.25 -33.82
C GLU A 97 -42.79 -8.95 -34.63
N ARG A 98 -42.29 -7.86 -34.05
CA ARG A 98 -42.45 -6.51 -34.62
C ARG A 98 -41.12 -5.79 -34.85
N GLY A 99 -41.15 -4.76 -35.67
CA GLY A 99 -40.05 -3.84 -35.89
C GLY A 99 -39.89 -2.79 -34.79
N PRO A 100 -38.97 -1.84 -34.98
CA PRO A 100 -38.58 -0.84 -34.01
C PRO A 100 -39.68 0.10 -33.53
N ILE A 101 -40.78 0.20 -34.28
CA ILE A 101 -41.90 1.10 -33.99
C ILE A 101 -43.21 0.29 -33.86
N ASP A 102 -43.82 0.34 -32.68
CA ASP A 102 -45.18 -0.20 -32.47
C ASP A 102 -46.24 0.84 -32.74
N ILE A 103 -46.68 0.98 -33.98
CA ILE A 103 -47.73 1.90 -34.41
C ILE A 103 -49.06 1.58 -33.72
N GLN A 104 -49.40 0.30 -33.55
CA GLN A 104 -50.64 -0.13 -32.92
C GLN A 104 -50.63 0.11 -31.39
N GLY A 105 -49.49 -0.17 -30.73
CA GLY A 105 -49.31 0.12 -29.32
C GLY A 105 -49.33 1.61 -29.02
N THR A 106 -48.64 2.39 -29.83
CA THR A 106 -48.60 3.86 -29.71
C THR A 106 -49.98 4.46 -29.85
N LEU A 107 -50.79 4.03 -30.84
CA LEU A 107 -52.16 4.50 -31.04
C LEU A 107 -53.07 4.08 -29.88
N ARG A 108 -52.93 2.84 -29.36
CA ARG A 108 -53.70 2.35 -28.23
C ARG A 108 -53.33 3.09 -26.93
N ALA A 109 -52.06 3.38 -26.70
CA ALA A 109 -51.61 4.19 -25.57
C ALA A 109 -52.12 5.61 -25.66
N LEU A 110 -52.14 6.24 -26.87
CA LEU A 110 -52.70 7.57 -27.10
C LEU A 110 -54.17 7.61 -26.76
N LEU A 111 -54.98 6.66 -27.25
CA LEU A 111 -56.45 6.56 -26.97
C LEU A 111 -56.70 6.40 -25.47
N ARG A 112 -55.97 5.50 -24.77
CA ARG A 112 -56.09 5.33 -23.31
C ARG A 112 -55.74 6.58 -22.50
N ASN A 113 -54.67 7.28 -22.90
CA ASN A 113 -54.22 8.51 -22.22
C ASN A 113 -55.24 9.64 -22.42
N VAL A 114 -55.91 9.72 -23.61
CA VAL A 114 -56.98 10.66 -23.88
C VAL A 114 -58.21 10.32 -23.04
N GLU A 115 -58.62 9.06 -22.91
CA GLU A 115 -59.75 8.61 -22.10
C GLU A 115 -59.51 8.81 -20.60
N ALA A 116 -58.29 8.59 -20.11
CA ALA A 116 -57.94 8.71 -18.71
C ALA A 116 -57.57 10.12 -18.24
N GLY A 117 -57.39 11.08 -19.16
CA GLY A 117 -56.96 12.43 -18.85
C GLY A 117 -55.57 12.52 -18.22
N SER A 118 -54.81 11.41 -18.20
CA SER A 118 -53.47 11.29 -17.62
C SER A 118 -52.66 10.22 -18.35
N THR A 119 -51.32 10.29 -18.28
CA THR A 119 -50.40 9.31 -18.91
C THR A 119 -50.42 7.98 -18.14
N GLN A 120 -51.29 7.07 -18.51
CA GLN A 120 -51.50 5.77 -17.82
C GLN A 120 -50.72 4.61 -18.45
N GLY A 121 -49.97 4.77 -19.55
CA GLY A 121 -49.20 3.69 -20.16
C GLY A 121 -48.20 4.18 -21.20
N GLY A 122 -46.99 3.67 -21.12
CA GLY A 122 -45.94 3.92 -22.09
C GLY A 122 -46.10 2.99 -23.32
N GLY A 123 -46.19 3.60 -24.51
CA GLY A 123 -46.12 2.88 -25.78
C GLY A 123 -44.68 2.72 -26.32
N SER A 124 -43.69 2.79 -25.46
CA SER A 124 -42.26 2.64 -25.85
C SER A 124 -41.89 1.17 -25.98
N THR A 125 -41.18 0.84 -27.06
CA THR A 125 -40.64 -0.51 -27.26
C THR A 125 -39.42 -0.74 -26.39
N LEU A 126 -39.03 -2.01 -26.16
CA LEU A 126 -37.79 -2.37 -25.45
C LEU A 126 -36.57 -1.76 -26.14
N THR A 127 -36.51 -1.73 -27.46
CA THR A 127 -35.44 -1.06 -28.23
C THR A 127 -35.37 0.44 -27.92
N GLN A 128 -36.52 1.14 -27.85
CA GLN A 128 -36.53 2.55 -27.47
C GLN A 128 -36.08 2.79 -26.02
N GLN A 129 -36.41 1.87 -25.13
CA GLN A 129 -35.93 1.93 -23.75
C GLN A 129 -34.42 1.71 -23.68
N TYR A 130 -33.89 0.75 -24.45
CA TYR A 130 -32.44 0.54 -24.57
C TYR A 130 -31.71 1.80 -25.09
N VAL A 131 -32.20 2.41 -26.19
CA VAL A 131 -31.65 3.67 -26.72
C VAL A 131 -31.66 4.77 -25.65
N LYS A 132 -32.75 4.92 -24.91
CA LYS A 132 -32.83 5.91 -23.83
C LYS A 132 -31.79 5.64 -22.75
N GLN A 133 -31.60 4.39 -22.31
CA GLN A 133 -30.63 4.01 -21.29
C GLN A 133 -29.18 4.28 -21.76
N VAL A 134 -28.87 3.98 -23.04
CA VAL A 134 -27.57 4.31 -23.63
C VAL A 134 -27.31 5.82 -23.63
N ARG A 135 -28.29 6.63 -24.04
CA ARG A 135 -28.15 8.10 -24.00
C ARG A 135 -27.97 8.64 -22.59
N VAL A 136 -28.64 8.06 -21.58
CA VAL A 136 -28.44 8.45 -20.18
C VAL A 136 -27.03 8.07 -19.71
N SER A 137 -26.52 6.90 -20.08
CA SER A 137 -25.17 6.46 -19.67
C SER A 137 -24.04 7.25 -20.35
N GLN A 138 -24.31 7.93 -21.46
CA GLN A 138 -23.38 8.78 -22.19
C GLN A 138 -23.40 10.25 -21.76
N ALA A 139 -24.45 10.67 -21.06
CA ALA A 139 -24.56 12.05 -20.57
C ALA A 139 -23.51 12.30 -19.47
N THR A 140 -22.64 13.27 -19.71
CA THR A 140 -21.52 13.61 -18.83
C THR A 140 -21.80 14.83 -17.93
N THR A 141 -22.82 15.64 -18.29
CA THR A 141 -23.20 16.82 -17.52
C THR A 141 -24.64 16.73 -17.00
N PRO A 142 -24.95 17.40 -15.85
CA PRO A 142 -26.32 17.43 -15.32
C PRO A 142 -27.37 18.00 -16.33
N GLU A 143 -26.95 18.92 -17.20
CA GLU A 143 -27.78 19.51 -18.25
C GLU A 143 -28.10 18.49 -19.33
N GLU A 144 -27.15 17.69 -19.78
CA GLU A 144 -27.33 16.58 -20.73
C GLU A 144 -28.28 15.51 -20.16
N VAL A 145 -28.07 15.14 -18.88
CA VAL A 145 -28.95 14.19 -18.18
C VAL A 145 -30.40 14.72 -18.16
N GLN A 146 -30.61 16.01 -17.85
CA GLN A 146 -31.95 16.62 -17.87
C GLN A 146 -32.57 16.63 -19.30
N GLU A 147 -31.76 16.87 -20.32
CA GLU A 147 -32.25 16.86 -21.71
C GLU A 147 -32.68 15.46 -22.15
N VAL A 148 -31.87 14.42 -21.84
CA VAL A 148 -32.20 13.04 -22.15
C VAL A 148 -33.38 12.52 -21.32
N GLN A 149 -33.62 13.06 -20.13
CA GLN A 149 -34.75 12.68 -19.26
C GLN A 149 -36.00 13.57 -19.45
N ALA A 150 -35.96 14.60 -20.27
CA ALA A 150 -37.10 15.51 -20.46
C ALA A 150 -38.38 14.75 -20.85
N ALA A 151 -39.41 14.82 -19.97
CA ALA A 151 -40.62 14.03 -20.11
C ALA A 151 -41.74 14.75 -20.93
N SER A 152 -41.70 16.07 -21.07
CA SER A 152 -42.79 16.88 -21.64
C SER A 152 -42.30 18.10 -22.39
N GLY A 153 -43.24 18.77 -23.12
CA GLY A 153 -42.93 19.97 -23.92
C GLY A 153 -42.18 19.65 -25.23
N THR A 154 -41.75 20.69 -25.91
CA THR A 154 -41.08 20.59 -27.24
C THR A 154 -39.76 19.76 -27.14
N LYS A 155 -39.02 19.87 -26.03
CA LYS A 155 -37.83 19.08 -25.78
C LYS A 155 -38.16 17.59 -25.65
N GLY A 156 -39.21 17.22 -24.90
CA GLY A 156 -39.63 15.83 -24.74
C GLY A 156 -40.10 15.18 -26.06
N TYR A 157 -40.83 15.95 -26.93
CA TYR A 157 -41.23 15.46 -28.26
C TYR A 157 -40.04 15.25 -29.19
N ARG A 158 -39.10 16.20 -29.23
CA ARG A 158 -37.88 16.07 -30.02
C ARG A 158 -37.04 14.86 -29.60
N ARG A 159 -36.80 14.75 -28.31
CA ARG A 159 -36.12 13.57 -27.73
C ARG A 159 -36.77 12.26 -28.16
N LYS A 160 -38.11 12.18 -28.09
CA LYS A 160 -38.85 10.96 -28.45
C LYS A 160 -38.73 10.61 -29.94
N LEU A 161 -38.65 11.60 -30.83
CA LEU A 161 -38.40 11.40 -32.25
C LEU A 161 -36.97 10.93 -32.52
N GLU A 162 -36.01 11.49 -31.82
CA GLU A 162 -34.61 11.05 -31.89
C GLU A 162 -34.45 9.60 -31.40
N GLU A 163 -35.05 9.25 -30.25
CA GLU A 163 -35.06 7.86 -29.74
C GLU A 163 -35.69 6.89 -30.76
N LEU A 164 -36.80 7.29 -31.40
CA LEU A 164 -37.40 6.47 -32.47
C LEU A 164 -36.48 6.28 -33.64
N ARG A 165 -35.79 7.33 -34.09
CA ARG A 165 -34.84 7.26 -35.23
C ARG A 165 -33.65 6.34 -34.92
N MET A 166 -33.07 6.51 -33.69
CA MET A 166 -31.97 5.64 -33.20
C MET A 166 -32.43 4.19 -33.02
N ALA A 167 -33.67 3.95 -32.51
CA ALA A 167 -34.23 2.61 -32.40
C ALA A 167 -34.32 1.88 -33.73
N VAL A 168 -34.69 2.60 -34.82
CA VAL A 168 -34.72 2.08 -36.16
C VAL A 168 -33.31 1.66 -36.61
N GLN A 169 -32.30 2.47 -36.33
CA GLN A 169 -30.93 2.15 -36.68
C GLN A 169 -30.42 0.92 -35.92
N VAL A 170 -30.61 0.92 -34.57
CA VAL A 170 -30.21 -0.20 -33.71
C VAL A 170 -30.79 -1.54 -34.16
N GLU A 171 -32.06 -1.61 -34.60
CA GLU A 171 -32.67 -2.84 -35.11
C GLU A 171 -32.20 -3.25 -36.51
N GLN A 172 -31.55 -2.35 -37.26
CA GLN A 172 -30.87 -2.71 -38.50
C GLN A 172 -29.47 -3.30 -38.28
N GLU A 173 -28.82 -2.89 -37.17
CA GLU A 173 -27.44 -3.28 -36.86
C GLU A 173 -27.35 -4.48 -35.90
N LEU A 174 -28.32 -4.59 -34.96
CA LEU A 174 -28.31 -5.61 -33.90
C LEU A 174 -29.49 -6.57 -34.05
N SER A 175 -29.25 -7.83 -33.74
CA SER A 175 -30.32 -8.82 -33.62
C SER A 175 -31.20 -8.54 -32.38
N LYS A 176 -32.41 -9.06 -32.36
CA LYS A 176 -33.30 -8.95 -31.18
C LYS A 176 -32.68 -9.51 -29.93
N ASP A 177 -31.93 -10.62 -30.01
CA ASP A 177 -31.23 -11.22 -28.87
C ASP A 177 -30.11 -10.32 -28.34
N GLU A 178 -29.37 -9.65 -29.21
CA GLU A 178 -28.35 -8.69 -28.80
C GLU A 178 -28.98 -7.45 -28.12
N ILE A 179 -30.11 -6.95 -28.65
CA ILE A 179 -30.81 -5.82 -28.04
C ILE A 179 -31.32 -6.21 -26.64
N LEU A 180 -31.93 -7.39 -26.49
CA LEU A 180 -32.41 -7.88 -25.20
C LEU A 180 -31.27 -8.09 -24.21
N SER A 181 -30.16 -8.68 -24.68
CA SER A 181 -28.95 -8.87 -23.86
C SER A 181 -28.42 -7.53 -23.35
N ARG A 182 -28.22 -6.57 -24.24
CA ARG A 182 -27.73 -5.23 -23.90
C ARG A 182 -28.69 -4.48 -22.98
N TYR A 183 -30.01 -4.60 -23.21
CA TYR A 183 -31.02 -3.99 -22.34
C TYR A 183 -30.95 -4.54 -20.92
N LEU A 184 -30.91 -5.86 -20.74
CA LEU A 184 -30.82 -6.50 -19.42
C LEU A 184 -29.50 -6.21 -18.69
N ASN A 185 -28.44 -5.86 -19.41
CA ASN A 185 -27.15 -5.47 -18.83
C ASN A 185 -27.06 -3.96 -18.51
N ILE A 186 -27.87 -3.09 -19.15
CA ILE A 186 -27.78 -1.63 -18.91
C ILE A 186 -28.87 -1.14 -17.94
N ALA A 187 -30.02 -1.83 -17.83
CA ALA A 187 -31.16 -1.39 -17.04
C ALA A 187 -30.81 -1.20 -15.56
N PHE A 188 -31.32 -0.12 -14.96
CA PHE A 188 -31.23 0.14 -13.53
C PHE A 188 -32.33 -0.57 -12.77
N PHE A 189 -31.98 -1.32 -11.72
CA PHE A 189 -32.89 -2.14 -10.90
C PHE A 189 -33.07 -1.62 -9.46
N GLY A 190 -32.63 -0.40 -9.14
CA GLY A 190 -32.63 0.08 -7.75
C GLY A 190 -31.37 -0.37 -6.97
N ALA A 191 -31.24 0.04 -5.71
CA ALA A 191 -30.15 -0.32 -4.80
C ALA A 191 -28.74 -0.29 -5.45
N ARG A 192 -28.46 0.72 -6.32
CA ARG A 192 -27.24 0.87 -7.12
C ARG A 192 -26.94 -0.30 -8.07
N SER A 193 -27.89 -1.18 -8.35
CA SER A 193 -27.71 -2.35 -9.20
C SER A 193 -28.05 -2.02 -10.64
N TYR A 194 -27.07 -2.06 -11.51
CA TYR A 194 -27.21 -1.89 -12.95
C TYR A 194 -26.95 -3.24 -13.64
N GLY A 195 -27.91 -3.66 -14.46
CA GLY A 195 -27.90 -4.98 -15.07
C GLY A 195 -28.45 -6.08 -14.17
N ILE A 196 -28.95 -7.13 -14.84
CA ILE A 196 -29.71 -8.22 -14.20
C ILE A 196 -28.87 -9.07 -13.25
N GLU A 197 -27.58 -9.27 -13.53
CA GLU A 197 -26.71 -10.06 -12.67
C GLU A 197 -26.43 -9.34 -11.36
N ALA A 198 -26.12 -8.03 -11.41
CA ALA A 198 -25.92 -7.24 -10.20
C ALA A 198 -27.19 -7.18 -9.35
N ALA A 199 -28.37 -7.05 -9.98
CA ALA A 199 -29.64 -7.05 -9.29
C ALA A 199 -29.96 -8.41 -8.63
N ALA A 200 -29.71 -9.52 -9.33
CA ALA A 200 -29.91 -10.87 -8.77
C ALA A 200 -29.03 -11.10 -7.54
N ARG A 201 -27.77 -10.69 -7.60
CA ARG A 201 -26.85 -10.77 -6.44
C ARG A 201 -27.26 -9.88 -5.29
N THR A 202 -27.61 -8.62 -5.58
CA THR A 202 -27.98 -7.64 -4.54
C THR A 202 -29.25 -8.04 -3.79
N TYR A 203 -30.30 -8.44 -4.49
CA TYR A 203 -31.60 -8.70 -3.85
C TYR A 203 -31.77 -10.13 -3.36
N PHE A 204 -31.08 -11.11 -3.98
CA PHE A 204 -31.32 -12.53 -3.73
C PHE A 204 -30.07 -13.34 -3.42
N SER A 205 -28.86 -12.73 -3.44
CA SER A 205 -27.57 -13.45 -3.27
C SER A 205 -27.44 -14.65 -4.22
N THR A 206 -27.96 -14.54 -5.45
CA THR A 206 -27.96 -15.58 -6.48
C THR A 206 -27.52 -15.01 -7.84
N SER A 207 -27.29 -15.88 -8.83
CA SER A 207 -26.98 -15.46 -10.18
C SER A 207 -28.24 -15.20 -11.00
N ALA A 208 -28.13 -14.41 -12.08
CA ALA A 208 -29.23 -14.21 -13.01
C ALA A 208 -29.70 -15.50 -13.72
N ALA A 209 -28.83 -16.52 -13.78
CA ALA A 209 -29.15 -17.84 -14.34
C ALA A 209 -30.12 -18.65 -13.43
N GLU A 210 -30.08 -18.41 -12.13
CA GLU A 210 -30.80 -19.20 -11.11
C GLU A 210 -32.07 -18.49 -10.60
N LEU A 211 -32.45 -17.36 -11.18
CA LEU A 211 -33.64 -16.61 -10.79
C LEU A 211 -34.89 -17.47 -10.91
N THR A 212 -35.66 -17.55 -9.84
CA THR A 212 -37.00 -18.22 -9.78
C THR A 212 -38.08 -17.30 -10.37
N LEU A 213 -39.28 -17.85 -10.64
CA LEU A 213 -40.41 -17.07 -11.19
C LEU A 213 -40.79 -15.85 -10.33
N PRO A 214 -40.94 -15.93 -8.99
CA PRO A 214 -41.24 -14.74 -8.19
C PRO A 214 -40.16 -13.69 -8.23
N GLN A 215 -38.86 -14.10 -8.22
CA GLN A 215 -37.72 -13.23 -8.26
C GLN A 215 -37.57 -12.50 -9.62
N ALA A 216 -37.70 -13.26 -10.72
CA ALA A 216 -37.71 -12.72 -12.07
C ALA A 216 -38.86 -11.73 -12.29
N ALA A 217 -40.07 -12.02 -11.81
CA ALA A 217 -41.21 -11.14 -11.90
C ALA A 217 -41.03 -9.85 -11.05
N LEU A 218 -40.36 -9.94 -9.90
CA LEU A 218 -40.02 -8.76 -9.10
C LEU A 218 -39.05 -7.86 -9.86
N LEU A 219 -37.92 -8.41 -10.33
CA LEU A 219 -36.91 -7.64 -11.06
C LEU A 219 -37.48 -7.01 -12.33
N ALA A 220 -38.26 -7.75 -13.11
CA ALA A 220 -38.93 -7.19 -14.31
C ALA A 220 -39.92 -6.08 -13.93
N GLY A 221 -40.51 -6.11 -12.74
CA GLY A 221 -41.38 -5.05 -12.23
C GLY A 221 -40.67 -3.79 -11.82
N ILE A 222 -39.50 -3.90 -11.20
CA ILE A 222 -38.71 -2.77 -10.67
C ILE A 222 -38.27 -1.82 -11.78
N VAL A 223 -37.88 -2.33 -12.95
CA VAL A 223 -37.30 -1.54 -14.07
C VAL A 223 -38.16 -0.34 -14.49
N GLN A 224 -39.46 -0.41 -14.30
CA GLN A 224 -40.40 0.70 -14.69
C GLN A 224 -40.16 1.97 -13.87
N GLN A 225 -40.00 1.83 -12.55
CA GLN A 225 -39.74 2.93 -11.60
C GLN A 225 -38.84 2.39 -10.46
N PRO A 226 -37.54 2.24 -10.71
CA PRO A 226 -36.63 1.56 -9.79
C PRO A 226 -36.63 2.13 -8.37
N ASN A 227 -36.69 3.45 -8.20
CA ASN A 227 -36.71 4.07 -6.88
C ASN A 227 -38.03 3.85 -6.13
N ALA A 228 -39.17 3.74 -6.86
CA ALA A 228 -40.49 3.57 -6.26
C ALA A 228 -40.81 2.09 -5.94
N TYR A 229 -40.22 1.16 -6.68
CA TYR A 229 -40.45 -0.27 -6.52
C TYR A 229 -39.24 -1.00 -5.93
N ASP A 230 -38.26 -0.28 -5.37
CA ASP A 230 -37.14 -0.86 -4.66
C ASP A 230 -37.64 -1.56 -3.38
N PRO A 231 -37.53 -2.90 -3.29
CA PRO A 231 -38.07 -3.65 -2.16
C PRO A 231 -37.36 -3.38 -0.84
N THR A 232 -36.20 -2.72 -0.86
CA THR A 232 -35.49 -2.30 0.35
C THR A 232 -36.10 -1.02 0.93
N ASN A 233 -36.78 -0.22 0.12
CA ASN A 233 -37.41 1.04 0.52
C ASN A 233 -38.92 0.88 0.74
N ASP A 234 -39.62 0.24 -0.22
CA ASP A 234 -41.06 -0.01 -0.16
C ASP A 234 -41.40 -1.46 -0.58
N PRO A 235 -41.35 -2.41 0.35
CA PRO A 235 -41.69 -3.82 0.08
C PRO A 235 -43.12 -4.03 -0.42
N GLU A 236 -44.11 -3.21 0.03
CA GLU A 236 -45.54 -3.37 -0.37
C GLU A 236 -45.72 -2.93 -1.83
N ALA A 237 -45.14 -1.81 -2.24
CA ALA A 237 -45.16 -1.35 -3.63
C ALA A 237 -44.47 -2.36 -4.55
N ALA A 238 -43.33 -2.90 -4.12
CA ALA A 238 -42.58 -3.93 -4.84
C ALA A 238 -43.42 -5.21 -5.01
N LEU A 239 -44.07 -5.69 -3.92
CA LEU A 239 -44.94 -6.85 -3.96
C LEU A 239 -46.11 -6.66 -4.91
N GLY A 240 -46.78 -5.50 -4.81
CA GLY A 240 -47.87 -5.12 -5.72
C GLY A 240 -47.43 -5.12 -7.18
N ARG A 241 -46.24 -4.54 -7.48
CA ARG A 241 -45.69 -4.47 -8.84
C ARG A 241 -45.29 -5.84 -9.38
N ARG A 242 -44.67 -6.72 -8.56
CA ARG A 242 -44.37 -8.11 -8.90
C ARG A 242 -45.65 -8.85 -9.33
N ASN A 243 -46.73 -8.69 -8.56
CA ASN A 243 -48.00 -9.35 -8.85
C ASN A 243 -48.60 -8.88 -10.16
N VAL A 244 -48.45 -7.63 -10.56
CA VAL A 244 -48.82 -7.11 -11.90
C VAL A 244 -48.04 -7.82 -13.00
N VAL A 245 -46.73 -8.05 -12.81
CA VAL A 245 -45.91 -8.80 -13.78
C VAL A 245 -46.37 -10.24 -13.90
N LEU A 246 -46.60 -10.96 -12.80
CA LEU A 246 -47.10 -12.32 -12.79
C LEU A 246 -48.46 -12.48 -13.51
N ASN A 247 -49.41 -11.53 -13.26
CA ASN A 247 -50.68 -11.49 -13.98
C ASN A 247 -50.46 -11.26 -15.50
N ARG A 248 -49.50 -10.42 -15.87
CA ARG A 248 -49.21 -10.18 -17.29
C ARG A 248 -48.59 -11.38 -17.98
N MET A 249 -47.65 -12.11 -17.29
CA MET A 249 -47.06 -13.33 -17.79
C MET A 249 -48.11 -14.43 -18.04
N ALA A 250 -49.09 -14.58 -17.14
CA ALA A 250 -50.19 -15.50 -17.34
C ALA A 250 -51.10 -15.06 -18.50
N ALA A 251 -51.46 -13.76 -18.59
CA ALA A 251 -52.29 -13.22 -19.66
C ALA A 251 -51.63 -13.33 -21.05
N THR A 252 -50.32 -13.37 -21.12
CA THR A 252 -49.55 -13.54 -22.39
C THR A 252 -49.19 -15.01 -22.66
N GLY A 253 -49.62 -15.95 -21.79
CA GLY A 253 -49.41 -17.40 -21.98
C GLY A 253 -47.96 -17.87 -21.74
N ARG A 254 -47.15 -17.07 -21.06
CA ARG A 254 -45.76 -17.43 -20.73
C ARG A 254 -45.65 -18.33 -19.50
N ILE A 255 -46.67 -18.23 -18.62
CA ILE A 255 -46.87 -19.13 -17.50
C ILE A 255 -48.38 -19.48 -17.39
N THR A 256 -48.73 -20.50 -16.66
CA THR A 256 -50.12 -20.84 -16.35
C THR A 256 -50.68 -19.95 -15.25
N GLU A 257 -52.03 -19.79 -15.17
CA GLU A 257 -52.67 -19.07 -14.06
C GLU A 257 -52.39 -19.74 -12.71
N GLN A 258 -52.19 -21.05 -12.65
CA GLN A 258 -51.82 -21.77 -11.45
C GLN A 258 -50.44 -21.35 -10.96
N GLU A 259 -49.44 -21.34 -11.82
CA GLU A 259 -48.08 -20.88 -11.51
C GLU A 259 -48.05 -19.42 -11.03
N ALA A 260 -48.85 -18.55 -11.72
CA ALA A 260 -49.01 -17.14 -11.29
C ALA A 260 -49.64 -17.05 -9.90
N ALA A 261 -50.65 -17.88 -9.59
CA ALA A 261 -51.29 -17.88 -8.29
C ALA A 261 -50.37 -18.37 -7.17
N GLU A 262 -49.63 -19.44 -7.43
CA GLU A 262 -48.61 -19.95 -6.50
C GLU A 262 -47.51 -18.92 -6.24
N ALA A 263 -46.98 -18.27 -7.28
CA ALA A 263 -45.95 -17.22 -7.15
C ALA A 263 -46.46 -15.98 -6.39
N ARG A 264 -47.74 -15.57 -6.58
CA ARG A 264 -48.35 -14.44 -5.85
C ARG A 264 -48.53 -14.75 -4.35
N ALA A 265 -48.64 -16.01 -3.98
CA ALA A 265 -48.79 -16.44 -2.60
C ALA A 265 -47.48 -16.45 -1.80
N THR A 266 -46.35 -16.34 -2.47
CA THR A 266 -45.02 -16.23 -1.81
C THR A 266 -44.71 -14.79 -1.39
N ASP A 267 -43.88 -14.60 -0.38
CA ASP A 267 -43.28 -13.31 -0.04
C ASP A 267 -42.28 -12.86 -1.11
N LEU A 268 -41.53 -11.77 -0.87
CA LEU A 268 -40.50 -11.28 -1.82
C LEU A 268 -39.27 -12.16 -1.92
N GLY A 269 -39.01 -13.00 -0.89
CA GLY A 269 -37.87 -13.90 -0.85
C GLY A 269 -36.51 -13.20 -0.90
N LEU A 270 -36.41 -12.01 -0.31
CA LEU A 270 -35.17 -11.21 -0.32
C LEU A 270 -34.08 -11.84 0.53
N VAL A 271 -32.89 -11.96 -0.04
CA VAL A 271 -31.65 -12.31 0.65
C VAL A 271 -30.63 -11.25 0.24
N LEU A 272 -30.65 -10.12 0.94
CA LEU A 272 -29.87 -8.95 0.56
C LEU A 272 -28.37 -9.18 0.72
N SER A 273 -27.59 -8.84 -0.30
CA SER A 273 -26.14 -8.82 -0.30
C SER A 273 -25.66 -7.52 -0.92
N ALA A 274 -25.20 -6.60 -0.07
CA ALA A 274 -24.56 -5.38 -0.55
C ALA A 274 -23.19 -5.71 -1.15
N THR A 275 -22.94 -5.37 -2.40
CA THR A 275 -21.58 -5.40 -2.96
C THR A 275 -20.75 -4.31 -2.31
N PRO A 276 -19.68 -4.63 -1.57
CA PRO A 276 -18.80 -3.61 -1.01
C PRO A 276 -18.23 -2.71 -2.12
N ASN A 277 -18.10 -1.39 -1.87
CA ASN A 277 -17.50 -0.45 -2.81
C ASN A 277 -16.43 0.38 -2.11
N GLY A 278 -15.22 0.42 -2.68
CA GLY A 278 -14.08 1.10 -2.13
C GLY A 278 -13.38 0.33 -1.01
N CYS A 279 -12.51 1.02 -0.26
CA CYS A 279 -11.57 0.41 0.66
C CYS A 279 -12.07 0.25 2.09
N VAL A 280 -13.22 0.84 2.47
CA VAL A 280 -13.72 0.83 3.87
C VAL A 280 -14.06 -0.58 4.34
N SER A 281 -14.50 -1.44 3.44
CA SER A 281 -14.85 -2.83 3.73
C SER A 281 -13.73 -3.83 3.45
N ALA A 282 -12.57 -3.36 2.99
CA ALA A 282 -11.42 -4.21 2.74
C ALA A 282 -10.69 -4.55 4.03
N ASP A 283 -10.27 -5.81 4.21
CA ASP A 283 -9.49 -6.26 5.37
C ASP A 283 -8.16 -5.49 5.50
N ALA A 284 -7.58 -5.03 4.38
CA ALA A 284 -6.40 -4.19 4.32
C ALA A 284 -6.74 -2.78 3.80
N GLY A 285 -7.63 -2.04 4.50
CA GLY A 285 -8.17 -0.77 4.03
C GLY A 285 -7.11 0.28 3.72
N TYR A 286 -6.07 0.43 4.53
CA TYR A 286 -4.95 1.35 4.28
C TYR A 286 -4.12 0.99 3.05
N PHE A 287 -3.86 -0.29 2.83
CA PHE A 287 -3.17 -0.75 1.63
C PHE A 287 -4.05 -0.54 0.39
N CYS A 288 -5.33 -0.89 0.46
CA CYS A 288 -6.30 -0.66 -0.61
C CYS A 288 -6.35 0.81 -1.02
N ASP A 289 -6.41 1.75 -0.05
CA ASP A 289 -6.41 3.19 -0.35
C ASP A 289 -5.09 3.65 -0.97
N TYR A 290 -3.96 3.13 -0.48
CA TYR A 290 -2.66 3.40 -1.10
C TYR A 290 -2.63 2.95 -2.58
N VAL A 291 -3.09 1.72 -2.89
CA VAL A 291 -3.21 1.24 -4.28
C VAL A 291 -4.08 2.19 -5.11
N ARG A 292 -5.24 2.61 -4.56
CA ARG A 292 -6.10 3.57 -5.22
C ARG A 292 -5.39 4.90 -5.51
N GLN A 293 -4.64 5.45 -4.54
CA GLN A 293 -3.85 6.67 -4.76
C GLN A 293 -2.76 6.46 -5.82
N GLU A 294 -2.05 5.32 -5.80
CA GLU A 294 -1.02 4.98 -6.78
C GLU A 294 -1.62 4.89 -8.20
N LEU A 295 -2.75 4.21 -8.40
CA LEU A 295 -3.46 4.14 -9.69
C LEU A 295 -3.83 5.54 -10.21
N LEU A 296 -4.21 6.47 -9.33
CA LEU A 296 -4.53 7.85 -9.69
C LEU A 296 -3.31 8.70 -10.11
N THR A 297 -2.08 8.17 -9.96
CA THR A 297 -0.85 8.80 -10.49
C THR A 297 -0.41 8.23 -11.84
N MET A 298 -0.95 7.08 -12.27
CA MET A 298 -0.51 6.35 -13.46
C MET A 298 -1.07 6.96 -14.76
N PRO A 299 -0.24 7.55 -15.63
CA PRO A 299 -0.72 8.18 -16.87
C PRO A 299 -1.33 7.18 -17.87
N GLU A 300 -1.00 5.88 -17.77
CA GLU A 300 -1.56 4.81 -18.60
C GLU A 300 -3.07 4.65 -18.42
N LEU A 301 -3.62 5.10 -17.28
CA LEU A 301 -5.04 5.00 -16.95
C LEU A 301 -5.84 6.26 -17.33
N GLY A 302 -5.19 7.36 -17.73
CA GLY A 302 -5.87 8.58 -18.14
C GLY A 302 -4.97 9.82 -18.07
N GLU A 303 -5.34 10.88 -18.78
CA GLU A 303 -4.56 12.13 -18.85
C GLU A 303 -4.60 12.89 -17.51
N THR A 304 -5.79 13.03 -16.94
CA THR A 304 -6.02 13.73 -15.66
C THR A 304 -6.27 12.76 -14.52
N ARG A 305 -6.21 13.26 -13.30
CA ARG A 305 -6.57 12.48 -12.10
C ARG A 305 -8.04 12.03 -12.13
N ASP A 306 -8.93 12.87 -12.66
CA ASP A 306 -10.36 12.57 -12.78
C ASP A 306 -10.61 11.47 -13.83
N ASP A 307 -9.89 11.51 -14.98
CA ASP A 307 -9.94 10.42 -15.98
C ASP A 307 -9.51 9.08 -15.39
N ARG A 308 -8.46 9.07 -14.57
CA ARG A 308 -7.96 7.86 -13.90
C ARG A 308 -8.95 7.33 -12.87
N ALA A 309 -9.60 8.24 -12.11
CA ALA A 309 -10.66 7.89 -11.19
C ALA A 309 -11.87 7.28 -11.93
N ALA A 310 -12.28 7.91 -13.03
CA ALA A 310 -13.34 7.39 -13.88
C ALA A 310 -12.98 6.03 -14.49
N MET A 311 -11.72 5.84 -14.91
CA MET A 311 -11.24 4.56 -15.41
C MET A 311 -11.27 3.47 -14.33
N LEU A 312 -10.90 3.78 -13.09
CA LEU A 312 -11.00 2.85 -11.97
C LEU A 312 -12.47 2.50 -11.65
N GLU A 313 -13.38 3.46 -11.69
CA GLU A 313 -14.78 3.25 -11.27
C GLU A 313 -15.68 2.73 -12.40
N ARG A 314 -15.29 2.87 -13.67
CA ARG A 314 -16.12 2.56 -14.85
C ARG A 314 -15.45 1.63 -15.87
N GLY A 315 -14.11 1.47 -15.80
CA GLY A 315 -13.31 0.77 -16.83
C GLY A 315 -13.32 -0.75 -16.73
N GLY A 316 -13.85 -1.33 -15.66
CA GLY A 316 -13.83 -2.77 -15.46
C GLY A 316 -12.41 -3.33 -15.31
N LEU A 317 -11.56 -2.60 -14.59
CA LEU A 317 -10.17 -2.97 -14.39
C LEU A 317 -10.02 -4.21 -13.52
N ARG A 318 -9.03 -5.03 -13.86
CA ARG A 318 -8.47 -6.04 -12.97
C ARG A 318 -7.11 -5.54 -12.49
N VAL A 319 -7.03 -5.20 -11.20
CA VAL A 319 -5.82 -4.72 -10.54
C VAL A 319 -5.21 -5.85 -9.72
N GLU A 320 -4.03 -6.31 -10.09
CA GLU A 320 -3.23 -7.31 -9.37
C GLU A 320 -2.22 -6.56 -8.50
N THR A 321 -2.30 -6.75 -7.16
CA THR A 321 -1.47 -6.01 -6.22
C THR A 321 -0.34 -6.86 -5.63
N THR A 322 0.56 -6.20 -4.92
CA THR A 322 1.70 -6.84 -4.26
C THR A 322 1.39 -7.34 -2.85
N LEU A 323 0.17 -7.14 -2.33
CA LEU A 323 -0.20 -7.49 -0.95
C LEU A 323 0.01 -8.98 -0.67
N SER A 324 0.75 -9.29 0.38
CA SER A 324 0.80 -10.64 0.94
C SER A 324 -0.18 -10.75 2.10
N GLN A 325 -1.19 -11.60 1.96
CA GLN A 325 -2.21 -11.79 3.00
C GLN A 325 -1.57 -12.22 4.34
N ALA A 326 -0.57 -13.11 4.28
CA ALA A 326 0.15 -13.56 5.46
C ALA A 326 0.92 -12.42 6.15
N ALA A 327 1.65 -11.60 5.36
CA ALA A 327 2.38 -10.45 5.91
C ALA A 327 1.43 -9.37 6.45
N GLN A 328 0.31 -9.12 5.78
CA GLN A 328 -0.71 -8.16 6.21
C GLN A 328 -1.36 -8.56 7.53
N GLN A 329 -1.79 -9.81 7.67
CA GLN A 329 -2.35 -10.34 8.91
C GLN A 329 -1.33 -10.30 10.05
N ALA A 330 -0.06 -10.65 9.76
CA ALA A 330 1.03 -10.54 10.72
C ALA A 330 1.25 -9.10 11.20
N ALA A 331 1.20 -8.12 10.27
CA ALA A 331 1.36 -6.70 10.57
C ALA A 331 0.20 -6.16 11.42
N GLN A 332 -1.04 -6.45 11.03
CA GLN A 332 -2.24 -6.03 11.77
C GLN A 332 -2.25 -6.60 13.19
N ALA A 333 -2.00 -7.90 13.33
CA ALA A 333 -1.93 -8.56 14.63
C ALA A 333 -0.81 -7.99 15.50
N ALA A 334 0.39 -7.77 14.94
CA ALA A 334 1.52 -7.23 15.69
C ALA A 334 1.28 -5.82 16.23
N VAL A 335 0.60 -4.97 15.44
CA VAL A 335 0.23 -3.60 15.87
C VAL A 335 -0.89 -3.65 16.90
N SER A 336 -1.98 -4.39 16.64
CA SER A 336 -3.16 -4.45 17.52
C SER A 336 -2.88 -5.12 18.87
N ASP A 337 -1.93 -6.07 18.92
CA ASP A 337 -1.49 -6.70 20.17
C ASP A 337 -0.84 -5.68 21.14
N ARG A 338 -0.36 -4.54 20.65
CA ARG A 338 0.39 -3.55 21.41
C ARG A 338 -0.25 -2.18 21.53
N ILE A 339 -1.02 -1.77 20.52
CA ILE A 339 -1.61 -0.42 20.46
C ILE A 339 -3.07 -0.57 20.08
N ALA A 340 -3.97 -0.20 20.98
CA ALA A 340 -5.40 -0.23 20.72
C ALA A 340 -5.81 0.89 19.73
N PRO A 341 -6.87 0.68 18.94
CA PRO A 341 -7.36 1.71 18.00
C PRO A 341 -7.71 3.05 18.67
N THR A 342 -8.08 3.03 19.96
CA THR A 342 -8.48 4.22 20.72
C THR A 342 -7.36 4.82 21.56
N ASP A 343 -6.15 4.27 21.51
CA ASP A 343 -5.00 4.85 22.23
C ASP A 343 -4.65 6.24 21.67
N THR A 344 -4.08 7.11 22.50
CA THR A 344 -3.77 8.50 22.11
C THR A 344 -2.64 8.61 21.10
N ALA A 345 -1.76 7.62 21.03
CA ALA A 345 -0.71 7.54 20.00
C ALA A 345 -1.09 6.55 18.90
N ILE A 346 -0.46 6.73 17.76
CA ILE A 346 -0.60 5.83 16.60
C ILE A 346 0.63 4.93 16.46
N GLY A 347 0.37 3.65 16.24
CA GLY A 347 1.35 2.71 15.71
C GLY A 347 1.15 2.56 14.20
N SER A 348 2.20 2.74 13.43
CA SER A 348 2.18 2.65 11.98
C SER A 348 3.30 1.74 11.46
N LEU A 349 2.99 0.91 10.47
CA LEU A 349 3.90 -0.10 9.93
C LEU A 349 3.79 -0.23 8.42
N ALA A 350 4.94 -0.32 7.74
CA ALA A 350 5.02 -0.71 6.34
C ALA A 350 6.13 -1.75 6.13
N THR A 351 5.91 -2.68 5.19
CA THR A 351 6.84 -3.75 4.83
C THR A 351 7.07 -3.79 3.34
N VAL A 352 8.35 -3.80 2.94
CA VAL A 352 8.80 -3.81 1.55
C VAL A 352 9.66 -5.05 1.28
N GLN A 353 9.51 -5.64 0.11
CA GLN A 353 10.35 -6.72 -0.39
C GLN A 353 11.58 -6.13 -1.09
N PRO A 354 12.82 -6.41 -0.61
CA PRO A 354 14.01 -5.67 -1.04
C PRO A 354 14.36 -5.76 -2.53
N ASN A 355 14.17 -6.94 -3.15
CA ASN A 355 14.65 -7.22 -4.51
C ASN A 355 13.74 -6.69 -5.63
N ASN A 356 12.57 -6.14 -5.30
CA ASN A 356 11.60 -5.67 -6.30
C ASN A 356 10.79 -4.45 -5.87
N GLY A 357 10.95 -3.95 -4.64
CA GLY A 357 10.21 -2.80 -4.13
C GLY A 357 8.73 -3.07 -3.81
N TYR A 358 8.27 -4.33 -3.87
CA TYR A 358 6.86 -4.66 -3.62
C TYR A 358 6.47 -4.38 -2.18
N ILE A 359 5.41 -3.60 -2.00
CA ILE A 359 4.80 -3.34 -0.68
C ILE A 359 3.99 -4.57 -0.29
N ARG A 360 4.46 -5.32 0.72
CA ARG A 360 3.87 -6.61 1.13
C ARG A 360 2.83 -6.49 2.22
N ALA A 361 2.92 -5.44 3.04
CA ALA A 361 1.96 -5.13 4.11
C ALA A 361 2.02 -3.64 4.48
N MET A 362 0.87 -3.11 4.93
CA MET A 362 0.75 -1.74 5.41
C MET A 362 -0.43 -1.66 6.39
N THR A 363 -0.20 -1.08 7.57
CA THR A 363 -1.26 -0.94 8.57
C THR A 363 -0.98 0.19 9.56
N ASN A 364 -2.04 0.67 10.18
CA ASN A 364 -2.01 1.57 11.32
C ASN A 364 -2.78 0.95 12.50
N SER A 365 -2.59 1.45 13.71
CA SER A 365 -3.37 1.00 14.88
C SER A 365 -4.84 1.43 14.81
N ARG A 366 -5.18 2.48 14.03
CA ARG A 366 -6.57 2.87 13.78
C ARG A 366 -7.22 1.93 12.77
N THR A 367 -8.55 1.75 12.87
CA THR A 367 -9.33 1.10 11.82
C THR A 367 -9.48 2.05 10.65
N TYR A 368 -9.33 1.55 9.41
CA TYR A 368 -9.54 2.38 8.22
C TYR A 368 -11.02 2.72 8.06
N GLY A 369 -11.33 4.02 7.92
CA GLY A 369 -12.70 4.49 7.74
C GLY A 369 -12.83 6.00 7.91
N VAL A 370 -14.07 6.50 7.87
CA VAL A 370 -14.36 7.95 7.87
C VAL A 370 -14.85 8.45 9.24
N GLU A 371 -15.58 7.63 9.99
CA GLU A 371 -16.24 8.02 11.23
C GLU A 371 -16.11 6.93 12.30
N GLY A 372 -15.96 7.33 13.56
CA GLY A 372 -15.95 6.47 14.74
C GLY A 372 -14.72 6.67 15.63
N ASP A 373 -14.84 6.22 16.88
CA ASP A 373 -13.73 6.21 17.82
C ASP A 373 -12.66 5.19 17.36
N GLY A 374 -11.42 5.61 17.29
CA GLY A 374 -10.32 4.76 16.82
C GLY A 374 -10.35 4.49 15.30
N VAL A 375 -11.08 5.29 14.52
CA VAL A 375 -11.17 5.22 13.06
C VAL A 375 -10.42 6.39 12.42
N SER A 376 -9.74 6.15 11.31
CA SER A 376 -9.05 7.17 10.52
C SER A 376 -8.93 6.76 9.06
N ASN A 377 -9.08 7.73 8.16
CA ASN A 377 -8.74 7.58 6.74
C ASN A 377 -7.33 8.09 6.40
N ILE A 378 -6.61 8.70 7.36
CA ILE A 378 -5.22 9.13 7.17
C ILE A 378 -4.31 7.92 7.32
N ASN A 379 -3.52 7.67 6.28
CA ASN A 379 -2.56 6.57 6.26
C ASN A 379 -1.19 7.01 6.79
N TYR A 380 -0.97 6.95 8.09
CA TYR A 380 0.29 7.37 8.73
C TYR A 380 1.53 6.54 8.34
N ALA A 381 1.34 5.46 7.55
CA ALA A 381 2.44 4.66 7.02
C ALA A 381 3.10 5.26 5.78
N VAL A 382 2.50 6.28 5.15
CA VAL A 382 2.92 6.84 3.86
C VAL A 382 3.04 8.36 3.91
N ASP A 383 3.64 8.94 2.86
CA ASP A 383 3.80 10.38 2.70
C ASP A 383 2.47 11.07 2.39
N GLU A 384 2.36 12.36 2.68
CA GLU A 384 1.15 13.17 2.50
C GLU A 384 0.61 13.11 1.07
N VAL A 385 1.49 13.12 0.06
CA VAL A 385 1.13 13.03 -1.36
C VAL A 385 0.35 11.74 -1.69
N MET A 386 0.51 10.68 -0.88
CA MET A 386 -0.15 9.38 -1.02
C MET A 386 -1.29 9.17 0.00
N GLY A 387 -1.85 10.24 0.54
CA GLY A 387 -2.94 10.18 1.53
C GLY A 387 -2.48 9.97 2.98
N GLY A 388 -1.20 10.20 3.23
CA GLY A 388 -0.60 10.13 4.56
C GLY A 388 -0.75 11.40 5.38
N GLY A 389 -0.08 11.41 6.52
CA GLY A 389 0.14 12.61 7.33
C GLY A 389 1.50 13.26 7.02
N ASN A 390 1.84 14.28 7.83
CA ASN A 390 3.09 15.06 7.67
C ASN A 390 4.35 14.28 8.05
N GLY A 391 4.25 12.94 8.25
CA GLY A 391 5.37 12.12 8.67
C GLY A 391 5.70 12.20 10.16
N MET A 392 6.78 11.53 10.54
CA MET A 392 7.27 11.45 11.91
C MET A 392 8.80 11.53 11.90
N GLN A 393 9.39 12.22 12.90
CA GLN A 393 10.84 12.25 13.01
C GLN A 393 11.41 10.86 13.31
N PRO A 394 12.30 10.32 12.46
CA PRO A 394 12.82 8.95 12.58
C PRO A 394 13.89 8.79 13.67
N GLY A 395 14.32 9.89 14.27
CA GLY A 395 15.34 9.88 15.30
C GLY A 395 16.65 9.24 14.81
N SER A 396 17.24 8.43 15.68
CA SER A 396 18.51 7.74 15.43
C SER A 396 18.49 6.73 14.26
N SER A 397 17.36 6.46 13.61
CA SER A 397 17.31 5.59 12.43
C SER A 397 18.08 6.21 11.25
N MET A 398 18.17 7.54 11.17
CA MET A 398 18.94 8.23 10.13
C MET A 398 20.47 8.01 10.22
N LYS A 399 20.99 7.59 11.37
CA LYS A 399 22.41 7.28 11.56
C LYS A 399 22.94 6.22 10.59
N THR A 400 22.09 5.35 10.09
CA THR A 400 22.45 4.32 9.11
C THR A 400 22.98 4.92 7.83
N PHE A 401 22.45 6.06 7.36
CA PHE A 401 22.91 6.75 6.15
C PHE A 401 24.23 7.47 6.36
N VAL A 402 24.47 7.99 7.57
CA VAL A 402 25.78 8.56 7.95
C VAL A 402 26.84 7.46 8.06
N LEU A 403 26.48 6.29 8.59
CA LEU A 403 27.35 5.11 8.59
C LEU A 403 27.70 4.66 7.17
N ALA A 404 26.71 4.57 6.28
CA ALA A 404 26.93 4.21 4.87
C ALA A 404 27.87 5.20 4.16
N ALA A 405 27.67 6.50 4.36
CA ALA A 405 28.52 7.55 3.81
C ALA A 405 29.96 7.47 4.36
N ALA A 406 30.13 7.17 5.64
CA ALA A 406 31.46 7.00 6.23
C ALA A 406 32.21 5.81 5.60
N ILE A 407 31.53 4.68 5.42
CA ILE A 407 32.11 3.49 4.78
C ILE A 407 32.42 3.74 3.31
N ASP A 408 31.54 4.41 2.56
CA ASP A 408 31.75 4.72 1.14
C ASP A 408 32.94 5.68 0.93
N GLN A 409 33.20 6.57 1.91
CA GLN A 409 34.40 7.43 1.95
C GLN A 409 35.66 6.71 2.40
N GLY A 410 35.61 5.38 2.70
CA GLY A 410 36.74 4.57 3.10
C GLY A 410 37.14 4.74 4.56
N ILE A 411 36.25 5.23 5.44
CA ILE A 411 36.49 5.32 6.88
C ILE A 411 36.38 3.89 7.47
N PRO A 412 37.47 3.33 8.05
CA PRO A 412 37.48 1.98 8.62
C PRO A 412 36.46 1.78 9.73
N LEU A 413 35.89 0.57 9.84
CA LEU A 413 34.92 0.24 10.91
C LEU A 413 35.50 0.31 12.33
N ASN A 414 36.84 0.19 12.48
CA ASN A 414 37.55 0.30 13.75
C ASN A 414 37.96 1.75 14.12
N THR A 415 37.68 2.73 13.24
CA THR A 415 37.96 4.15 13.51
C THR A 415 37.23 4.58 14.78
N SER A 416 38.00 4.99 15.77
CA SER A 416 37.53 5.33 17.10
C SER A 416 37.36 6.84 17.28
N ILE A 417 36.26 7.23 17.93
CA ILE A 417 35.92 8.61 18.25
C ILE A 417 35.63 8.70 19.75
N ASN A 418 36.32 9.61 20.46
CA ASN A 418 35.97 9.95 21.83
C ASN A 418 34.64 10.70 21.84
N SER A 419 33.68 10.13 22.55
CA SER A 419 32.27 10.54 22.53
C SER A 419 31.80 10.86 23.95
N PRO A 420 32.13 12.08 24.46
CA PRO A 420 31.75 12.54 25.79
C PRO A 420 30.20 12.68 25.89
N PRO A 421 29.66 12.88 27.12
CA PRO A 421 28.20 13.01 27.31
C PRO A 421 27.54 14.10 26.47
N SER A 422 28.30 15.13 26.09
CA SER A 422 27.87 16.23 25.21
C SER A 422 29.06 16.76 24.43
N VAL A 423 28.85 17.18 23.17
CA VAL A 423 29.83 17.89 22.36
C VAL A 423 29.24 19.21 21.89
N SER A 424 30.12 20.19 21.62
CA SER A 424 29.71 21.49 21.05
C SER A 424 30.38 21.65 19.69
N LEU A 425 29.61 21.61 18.62
CA LEU A 425 30.05 21.66 17.24
C LEU A 425 29.57 22.96 16.57
N ARG A 426 30.48 23.68 15.91
CA ARG A 426 30.10 24.88 15.17
C ARG A 426 29.33 24.45 13.91
N VAL A 427 28.16 25.03 13.67
CA VAL A 427 27.31 24.69 12.51
C VAL A 427 28.05 24.92 11.18
N ASN A 428 28.92 25.96 11.10
CA ASN A 428 29.72 26.23 9.93
C ASN A 428 30.92 25.27 9.70
N SER A 429 31.09 24.27 10.58
CA SER A 429 32.08 23.21 10.36
C SER A 429 31.50 22.05 9.54
N PHE A 430 30.19 22.05 9.29
CA PHE A 430 29.53 21.05 8.41
C PHE A 430 29.50 21.55 6.98
N SER A 431 29.68 20.63 6.03
CA SER A 431 29.54 20.87 4.60
C SER A 431 28.28 20.23 4.04
N THR A 432 27.57 20.99 3.23
CA THR A 432 26.43 20.53 2.41
C THR A 432 26.89 20.32 0.97
N CYS A 433 25.98 19.92 0.08
CA CYS A 433 26.28 19.81 -1.36
C CYS A 433 26.65 21.19 -1.97
N ASP A 434 26.17 22.28 -1.40
CA ASP A 434 26.43 23.66 -1.83
C ASP A 434 27.64 24.31 -1.14
N GLY A 435 28.35 23.54 -0.30
CA GLY A 435 29.52 24.02 0.44
C GLY A 435 29.26 24.14 1.94
N ARG A 436 30.07 24.90 2.66
CA ARG A 436 29.94 25.02 4.13
C ARG A 436 28.73 25.86 4.52
N ILE A 437 28.03 25.41 5.59
CA ILE A 437 26.90 26.15 6.16
C ILE A 437 27.39 27.52 6.66
N ARG A 438 26.69 28.58 6.30
CA ARG A 438 26.98 29.96 6.77
C ARG A 438 26.16 30.23 8.02
N SER A 439 26.69 29.85 9.18
CA SER A 439 26.07 30.12 10.50
C SER A 439 27.15 30.33 11.56
N SER A 440 26.89 31.19 12.54
CA SER A 440 27.74 31.34 13.72
C SER A 440 27.25 30.52 14.91
N GLU A 441 26.20 29.75 14.73
CA GLU A 441 25.55 28.93 15.77
C GLU A 441 26.41 27.72 16.14
N THR A 442 26.16 27.23 17.35
CA THR A 442 26.75 26.01 17.89
C THR A 442 25.66 25.00 18.15
N TRP A 443 25.82 23.79 17.64
CA TRP A 443 24.97 22.66 17.93
C TRP A 443 25.58 21.79 19.02
N SER A 444 24.80 21.45 20.05
CA SER A 444 25.30 20.76 21.25
C SER A 444 24.49 19.50 21.55
N PRO A 445 24.66 18.40 20.76
CA PRO A 445 23.98 17.14 21.02
C PRO A 445 24.48 16.49 22.30
N LYS A 446 23.56 15.72 22.96
CA LYS A 446 23.82 14.96 24.19
C LYS A 446 23.54 13.48 23.96
N ASN A 447 24.28 12.63 24.66
CA ASN A 447 24.03 11.19 24.67
C ASN A 447 22.87 10.85 25.62
N SER A 448 22.09 9.83 25.23
CA SER A 448 21.10 9.14 26.08
C SER A 448 21.54 7.72 26.45
N THR A 449 22.58 7.18 25.80
CA THR A 449 22.95 5.76 25.87
C THR A 449 24.35 5.49 26.41
N GLY A 450 25.04 6.50 26.93
CA GLY A 450 26.37 6.39 27.50
C GLY A 450 27.43 7.26 26.83
N SER A 451 28.64 7.24 27.33
CA SER A 451 29.80 8.01 26.84
C SER A 451 31.07 7.19 26.91
N GLY A 452 32.10 7.59 26.15
CA GLY A 452 33.38 6.89 26.06
C GLY A 452 33.96 6.91 24.67
N THR A 453 34.92 6.06 24.37
CA THR A 453 35.50 5.89 23.05
C THR A 453 34.74 4.76 22.32
N PHE A 454 34.17 5.06 21.15
CA PHE A 454 33.43 4.10 20.32
C PHE A 454 34.01 4.08 18.92
N ASN A 455 33.92 2.93 18.26
CA ASN A 455 34.17 2.80 16.83
C ASN A 455 32.83 2.73 16.06
N LEU A 456 32.89 2.61 14.71
CA LEU A 456 31.67 2.60 13.88
C LEU A 456 30.68 1.49 14.28
N ARG A 457 31.19 0.31 14.68
CA ARG A 457 30.36 -0.81 15.15
C ARG A 457 29.69 -0.48 16.47
N THR A 458 30.48 -0.23 17.50
CA THR A 458 30.01 -0.03 18.87
C THR A 458 29.22 1.28 19.04
N GLY A 459 29.60 2.34 18.33
CA GLY A 459 28.82 3.60 18.26
C GLY A 459 27.43 3.42 17.63
N THR A 460 27.33 2.55 16.62
CA THR A 460 26.04 2.22 15.97
C THR A 460 25.20 1.30 16.85
N GLU A 461 25.76 0.23 17.40
CA GLU A 461 25.11 -0.73 18.30
C GLU A 461 24.47 -0.05 19.53
N ARG A 462 25.20 0.92 20.11
CA ARG A 462 24.75 1.71 21.26
C ARG A 462 24.05 3.02 20.86
N SER A 463 23.98 3.31 19.57
CA SER A 463 23.28 4.51 19.06
C SER A 463 23.77 5.83 19.65
N VAL A 464 25.09 6.01 19.84
CA VAL A 464 25.69 7.13 20.55
C VAL A 464 25.58 8.43 19.74
N ASN A 465 24.89 9.46 20.28
CA ASN A 465 24.60 10.71 19.57
C ASN A 465 25.86 11.53 19.28
N THR A 466 26.72 11.71 20.29
CA THR A 466 27.94 12.52 20.13
C THR A 466 29.00 11.83 19.25
N PHE A 467 28.97 10.50 19.12
CA PHE A 467 29.73 9.76 18.14
C PHE A 467 29.29 10.14 16.71
N PHE A 468 27.99 10.02 16.44
CA PHE A 468 27.45 10.26 15.10
C PHE A 468 27.49 11.73 14.70
N ALA A 469 27.31 12.67 15.62
CA ALA A 469 27.47 14.09 15.35
C ALA A 469 28.88 14.43 14.87
N GLN A 470 29.92 13.82 15.49
CA GLN A 470 31.32 13.98 15.08
C GLN A 470 31.63 13.22 13.78
N LEU A 471 31.02 12.03 13.58
CA LEU A 471 31.17 11.27 12.33
C LEU A 471 30.55 12.04 11.16
N GLU A 472 29.35 12.59 11.31
CA GLU A 472 28.67 13.39 10.30
C GLU A 472 29.41 14.70 9.97
N GLN A 473 30.05 15.33 11.00
CA GLN A 473 30.96 16.46 10.74
C GLN A 473 32.12 16.08 9.83
N ARG A 474 32.64 14.83 9.93
CA ARG A 474 33.74 14.33 9.08
C ARG A 474 33.25 13.99 7.68
N THR A 475 32.13 13.27 7.55
CA THR A 475 31.55 12.85 6.25
C THR A 475 30.94 14.01 5.46
N GLY A 476 30.55 15.09 6.16
CA GLY A 476 29.67 16.12 5.63
C GLY A 476 28.22 15.63 5.55
N LEU A 477 27.31 16.52 5.17
CA LEU A 477 25.86 16.28 5.06
C LEU A 477 25.44 15.82 3.67
N CYS A 478 26.24 16.19 2.61
CA CYS A 478 25.85 15.93 1.24
C CYS A 478 25.68 14.44 0.95
N LEU A 479 26.70 13.62 1.21
CA LEU A 479 26.65 12.19 0.87
C LEU A 479 25.61 11.41 1.67
N PRO A 480 25.48 11.56 3.01
CA PRO A 480 24.41 10.89 3.78
C PRO A 480 23.02 11.21 3.28
N VAL A 481 22.74 12.50 2.98
CA VAL A 481 21.44 12.94 2.46
C VAL A 481 21.22 12.39 1.05
N THR A 482 22.23 12.44 0.16
CA THR A 482 22.12 11.88 -1.20
C THR A 482 21.85 10.38 -1.19
N ILE A 483 22.51 9.61 -0.29
CA ILE A 483 22.22 8.17 -0.13
C ILE A 483 20.78 7.94 0.34
N ALA A 484 20.30 8.70 1.33
CA ALA A 484 18.93 8.56 1.84
C ALA A 484 17.89 8.90 0.76
N GLN A 485 18.10 10.00 0.01
CA GLN A 485 17.20 10.38 -1.10
C GLN A 485 17.25 9.38 -2.26
N GLY A 486 18.44 8.89 -2.62
CA GLY A 486 18.60 7.83 -3.63
C GLY A 486 17.92 6.51 -3.21
N ALA A 487 17.77 6.28 -1.92
CA ALA A 487 17.03 5.13 -1.35
C ALA A 487 15.51 5.39 -1.22
N GLY A 488 15.01 6.48 -1.81
CA GLY A 488 13.58 6.81 -1.85
C GLY A 488 13.06 7.55 -0.61
N ILE A 489 13.93 8.04 0.29
CA ILE A 489 13.50 8.80 1.47
C ILE A 489 13.43 10.28 1.13
N MET A 490 12.23 10.82 1.22
CA MET A 490 11.94 12.25 1.08
C MET A 490 11.28 12.76 2.37
N ARG A 491 11.08 14.05 2.49
CA ARG A 491 10.20 14.56 3.54
C ARG A 491 8.77 14.11 3.23
N ALA A 492 8.06 13.70 4.27
CA ALA A 492 6.70 13.19 4.11
C ALA A 492 5.67 14.31 3.89
N ASP A 493 5.95 15.52 4.38
CA ASP A 493 5.11 16.72 4.23
C ASP A 493 5.32 17.39 2.87
N LEU A 494 4.28 18.04 2.38
CA LEU A 494 4.33 18.86 1.18
C LEU A 494 4.69 20.32 1.52
N ASP A 495 5.22 21.03 0.56
CA ASP A 495 5.42 22.47 0.68
C ASP A 495 4.10 23.26 0.50
N GLU A 496 4.16 24.58 0.61
CA GLU A 496 2.99 25.46 0.42
C GLU A 496 2.35 25.41 -0.99
N ASN A 497 3.07 24.83 -1.96
CA ASN A 497 2.61 24.63 -3.33
C ASN A 497 2.08 23.20 -3.57
N GLY A 498 2.15 22.32 -2.58
CA GLY A 498 1.79 20.91 -2.67
C GLY A 498 2.85 20.04 -3.31
N GLU A 499 4.13 20.47 -3.31
CA GLU A 499 5.25 19.73 -3.89
C GLU A 499 6.01 18.95 -2.82
N VAL A 500 6.52 17.76 -3.20
CA VAL A 500 7.34 16.91 -2.34
C VAL A 500 8.68 17.59 -2.05
N GLN A 501 9.05 17.66 -0.78
CA GLN A 501 10.25 18.33 -0.33
C GLN A 501 11.45 17.37 -0.21
N PRO A 502 12.67 17.81 -0.61
CA PRO A 502 13.88 17.04 -0.36
C PRO A 502 14.25 17.07 1.14
N LEU A 503 15.06 16.10 1.56
CA LEU A 503 15.62 16.09 2.92
C LEU A 503 16.51 17.31 3.17
N SER A 504 16.34 17.94 4.32
CA SER A 504 17.13 19.11 4.73
C SER A 504 18.54 18.69 5.14
N GLN A 505 19.55 19.40 4.62
CA GLN A 505 20.95 19.19 4.97
C GLN A 505 21.32 20.04 6.20
N VAL A 506 20.96 19.55 7.39
CA VAL A 506 21.21 20.21 8.68
C VAL A 506 22.03 19.31 9.62
N PRO A 507 22.84 19.86 10.55
CA PRO A 507 23.67 19.06 11.46
C PRO A 507 22.90 18.04 12.30
N SER A 508 21.61 18.24 12.51
CA SER A 508 20.73 17.30 13.23
C SER A 508 20.14 16.21 12.33
N PHE A 509 20.53 16.11 11.05
CA PHE A 509 20.10 15.06 10.14
C PHE A 509 20.33 13.66 10.74
N THR A 510 21.52 13.40 11.29
CA THR A 510 21.87 12.12 11.94
C THR A 510 20.96 11.77 13.13
N LEU A 511 20.24 12.73 13.71
CA LEU A 511 19.29 12.57 14.81
C LEU A 511 17.83 12.63 14.34
N GLY A 512 17.58 12.64 13.03
CA GLY A 512 16.26 12.54 12.43
C GLY A 512 15.47 13.85 12.45
N ALA A 513 16.09 14.96 12.03
CA ALA A 513 15.43 16.27 11.98
C ALA A 513 14.39 16.43 10.86
N ASN A 514 14.31 15.48 9.92
CA ASN A 514 13.32 15.48 8.85
C ASN A 514 12.19 14.51 9.21
N GLU A 515 10.95 14.91 9.00
CA GLU A 515 9.77 14.04 9.11
C GLU A 515 9.68 13.14 7.88
N VAL A 516 9.55 11.83 8.10
CA VAL A 516 9.50 10.81 7.06
C VAL A 516 8.42 9.78 7.36
N SER A 517 8.02 8.96 6.37
CA SER A 517 7.03 7.90 6.56
C SER A 517 7.67 6.54 6.85
N PRO A 518 6.94 5.61 7.50
CA PRO A 518 7.36 4.22 7.63
C PRO A 518 7.65 3.53 6.30
N LEU A 519 6.88 3.81 5.25
CA LEU A 519 7.11 3.21 3.93
C LEU A 519 8.44 3.65 3.34
N SER A 520 8.75 4.95 3.35
CA SER A 520 10.03 5.46 2.83
C SER A 520 11.23 4.91 3.63
N MET A 521 11.09 4.78 4.95
CA MET A 521 12.14 4.18 5.79
C MET A 521 12.29 2.67 5.56
N ALA A 522 11.19 1.93 5.35
CA ALA A 522 11.26 0.52 4.99
C ALA A 522 11.95 0.31 3.63
N ALA A 523 11.64 1.16 2.64
CA ALA A 523 12.29 1.17 1.32
C ALA A 523 13.78 1.51 1.41
N GLY A 524 14.12 2.55 2.19
CA GLY A 524 15.51 2.97 2.40
C GLY A 524 16.39 1.89 3.03
N TYR A 525 15.85 1.12 3.96
CA TYR A 525 16.56 -0.02 4.55
C TYR A 525 16.52 -1.28 3.66
N ALA A 526 15.49 -1.45 2.83
CA ALA A 526 15.42 -2.50 1.81
C ALA A 526 16.58 -2.40 0.82
N MET A 527 17.05 -1.20 0.49
CA MET A 527 18.23 -0.96 -0.34
C MET A 527 19.47 -1.68 0.23
N PHE A 528 19.72 -1.58 1.55
CA PHE A 528 20.86 -2.29 2.16
C PHE A 528 20.67 -3.81 2.12
N ALA A 529 19.45 -4.32 2.34
CA ALA A 529 19.11 -5.73 2.19
C ALA A 529 19.36 -6.24 0.75
N ASN A 530 19.17 -5.38 -0.24
CA ASN A 530 19.38 -5.63 -1.67
C ASN A 530 20.78 -5.18 -2.15
N ARG A 531 21.77 -5.24 -1.26
CA ARG A 531 23.18 -4.96 -1.56
C ARG A 531 23.41 -3.59 -2.21
N GLY A 532 22.68 -2.57 -1.75
CA GLY A 532 22.82 -1.20 -2.18
C GLY A 532 22.01 -0.78 -3.40
N ALA A 533 21.23 -1.70 -3.98
CA ALA A 533 20.31 -1.39 -5.06
C ALA A 533 18.92 -1.03 -4.51
N HIS A 534 18.44 0.16 -4.81
CA HIS A 534 17.08 0.61 -4.51
C HIS A 534 16.12 0.25 -5.63
N CYS A 535 15.02 -0.40 -5.29
CA CYS A 535 13.89 -0.66 -6.19
C CYS A 535 12.74 0.27 -5.78
N PRO A 536 12.21 1.12 -6.67
CA PRO A 536 11.05 1.97 -6.38
C PRO A 536 9.89 1.14 -5.81
N THR A 537 9.27 1.66 -4.77
CA THR A 537 8.14 0.95 -4.14
C THR A 537 6.90 1.01 -5.02
N THR A 538 6.21 -0.11 -5.15
CA THR A 538 4.90 -0.20 -5.80
C THR A 538 3.98 -1.17 -5.07
N SER A 539 2.70 -0.87 -5.08
CA SER A 539 1.63 -1.76 -4.62
C SER A 539 0.93 -2.48 -5.77
N VAL A 540 1.21 -2.10 -7.03
CA VAL A 540 0.57 -2.63 -8.23
C VAL A 540 1.55 -3.50 -9.01
N VAL A 541 1.15 -4.75 -9.30
CA VAL A 541 1.91 -5.67 -10.17
C VAL A 541 1.49 -5.49 -11.63
N ARG A 542 0.16 -5.48 -11.86
CA ARG A 542 -0.40 -5.41 -13.21
C ARG A 542 -1.82 -4.83 -13.17
N VAL A 543 -2.16 -4.08 -14.22
CA VAL A 543 -3.54 -3.64 -14.49
C VAL A 543 -3.94 -4.10 -15.88
N THR A 544 -5.10 -4.74 -15.97
CA THR A 544 -5.71 -5.10 -17.26
C THR A 544 -7.09 -4.48 -17.38
N ASP A 545 -7.51 -4.15 -18.61
CA ASP A 545 -8.87 -3.71 -18.89
C ASP A 545 -9.86 -4.88 -18.97
N ALA A 546 -11.14 -4.58 -19.17
CA ALA A 546 -12.20 -5.58 -19.31
C ALA A 546 -12.05 -6.50 -20.53
N ALA A 547 -11.28 -6.11 -21.53
CA ALA A 547 -10.97 -6.93 -22.71
C ALA A 547 -9.74 -7.83 -22.50
N GLY A 548 -9.02 -7.66 -21.37
CA GLY A 548 -7.80 -8.40 -21.04
C GLY A 548 -6.53 -7.77 -21.59
N ASN A 549 -6.59 -6.54 -22.12
CA ASN A 549 -5.38 -5.82 -22.52
C ASN A 549 -4.61 -5.35 -21.29
N VAL A 550 -3.29 -5.51 -21.30
CA VAL A 550 -2.41 -5.03 -20.23
C VAL A 550 -2.20 -3.54 -20.41
N LEU A 551 -2.59 -2.76 -19.39
CA LEU A 551 -2.40 -1.30 -19.35
C LEU A 551 -1.13 -0.93 -18.56
N VAL A 552 -0.87 -1.63 -17.44
CA VAL A 552 0.29 -1.43 -16.56
C VAL A 552 0.93 -2.80 -16.29
N ASP A 553 2.26 -2.88 -16.33
CA ASP A 553 3.02 -4.09 -16.00
C ASP A 553 4.31 -3.76 -15.23
N HIS A 554 4.32 -4.05 -13.94
CA HIS A 554 5.47 -3.89 -13.04
C HIS A 554 6.06 -5.25 -12.62
N THR A 555 5.86 -6.32 -13.41
CA THR A 555 6.43 -7.64 -13.11
C THR A 555 7.95 -7.70 -13.21
N GLN A 556 8.56 -6.72 -13.91
CA GLN A 556 10.01 -6.58 -14.03
C GLN A 556 10.46 -5.33 -13.27
N PRO A 557 11.02 -5.46 -12.06
CA PRO A 557 11.46 -4.33 -11.27
C PRO A 557 12.67 -3.65 -11.91
N THR A 558 12.69 -2.32 -11.89
CA THR A 558 13.83 -1.49 -12.30
C THR A 558 14.52 -0.97 -11.04
N CYS A 559 15.61 -1.62 -10.62
CA CYS A 559 16.35 -1.21 -9.44
C CYS A 559 17.62 -0.44 -9.83
N GLU A 560 17.96 0.60 -9.09
CA GLU A 560 19.14 1.44 -9.33
C GLU A 560 20.16 1.28 -8.20
N GLN A 561 21.45 1.17 -8.55
CA GLN A 561 22.52 1.06 -7.56
C GLN A 561 22.77 2.43 -6.92
N VAL A 562 22.45 2.59 -5.64
CA VAL A 562 22.63 3.84 -4.86
C VAL A 562 23.96 3.86 -4.14
N VAL A 563 24.31 2.74 -3.48
CA VAL A 563 25.62 2.55 -2.85
C VAL A 563 26.26 1.26 -3.35
N LYS A 564 27.58 1.19 -3.34
CA LYS A 564 28.30 -0.02 -3.77
C LYS A 564 27.87 -1.25 -2.95
N PRO A 565 27.84 -2.46 -3.55
CA PRO A 565 27.47 -3.67 -2.82
C PRO A 565 28.32 -3.90 -1.57
N GLU A 566 29.62 -3.61 -1.63
CA GLU A 566 30.57 -3.78 -0.53
C GLU A 566 30.24 -2.85 0.65
N VAL A 567 29.78 -1.61 0.35
CA VAL A 567 29.33 -0.65 1.38
C VAL A 567 28.07 -1.17 2.05
N ALA A 568 27.09 -1.66 1.29
CA ALA A 568 25.85 -2.20 1.83
C ALA A 568 26.12 -3.46 2.69
N ASP A 569 27.01 -4.37 2.23
CA ASP A 569 27.37 -5.58 2.97
C ASP A 569 28.09 -5.22 4.30
N ALA A 570 28.94 -4.17 4.30
CA ALA A 570 29.57 -3.66 5.52
C ALA A 570 28.53 -3.03 6.48
N VAL A 571 27.60 -2.21 5.98
CA VAL A 571 26.48 -1.65 6.75
C VAL A 571 25.65 -2.78 7.37
N ASN A 572 25.29 -3.79 6.58
CA ASN A 572 24.56 -4.97 7.04
C ASN A 572 25.27 -5.65 8.20
N SER A 573 26.60 -5.83 8.11
CA SER A 573 27.40 -6.46 9.18
C SER A 573 27.38 -5.67 10.49
N VAL A 574 27.32 -4.34 10.42
CA VAL A 574 27.21 -3.47 11.61
C VAL A 574 25.80 -3.50 12.18
N LEU A 575 24.76 -3.41 11.33
CA LEU A 575 23.36 -3.41 11.79
C LEU A 575 22.89 -4.77 12.33
N GLN A 576 23.50 -5.88 11.90
CA GLN A 576 23.32 -7.18 12.56
C GLN A 576 23.76 -7.12 14.03
N GLY A 577 24.86 -6.40 14.35
CA GLY A 577 25.32 -6.18 15.70
C GLY A 577 24.29 -5.48 16.58
N VAL A 578 23.51 -4.55 16.04
CA VAL A 578 22.43 -3.87 16.77
C VAL A 578 21.38 -4.87 17.28
N VAL A 579 21.07 -5.91 16.50
CA VAL A 579 20.06 -6.93 16.82
C VAL A 579 20.66 -8.08 17.64
N HIS A 580 21.93 -8.45 17.39
CA HIS A 580 22.49 -9.70 17.90
C HIS A 580 23.52 -9.52 19.02
N ASN A 581 24.14 -8.33 19.21
CA ASN A 581 25.19 -8.17 20.20
C ASN A 581 24.62 -7.80 21.59
N PRO A 582 25.21 -8.34 22.67
CA PRO A 582 24.81 -7.98 24.03
C PRO A 582 25.03 -6.47 24.30
N GLY A 583 24.05 -5.83 24.93
CA GLY A 583 24.10 -4.40 25.26
C GLY A 583 23.77 -3.45 24.09
N ALA A 584 23.51 -3.96 22.90
CA ALA A 584 23.01 -3.16 21.78
C ALA A 584 21.53 -2.79 21.98
N THR A 585 21.11 -1.67 21.37
CA THR A 585 19.77 -1.10 21.58
C THR A 585 18.63 -1.98 21.04
N GLY A 586 18.89 -2.85 20.11
CA GLY A 586 17.94 -3.79 19.50
C GLY A 586 18.15 -5.26 19.90
N ASN A 587 18.94 -5.58 20.93
CA ASN A 587 19.33 -6.96 21.26
C ASN A 587 18.19 -7.91 21.65
N LYS A 588 17.02 -7.38 21.98
CA LYS A 588 15.78 -8.13 22.25
C LYS A 588 15.00 -8.49 20.97
N MET A 589 15.41 -7.95 19.82
CA MET A 589 14.70 -8.09 18.55
C MET A 589 15.18 -9.29 17.70
N ARG A 590 15.96 -10.20 18.27
CA ARG A 590 16.32 -11.45 17.61
C ARG A 590 15.08 -12.23 17.23
N LEU A 591 15.03 -12.69 15.97
CA LEU A 591 13.91 -13.47 15.47
C LEU A 591 13.89 -14.88 16.10
N ALA A 592 12.67 -15.39 16.33
CA ALA A 592 12.45 -16.60 17.13
C ALA A 592 13.06 -17.86 16.50
N ASP A 593 13.07 -17.94 15.18
CA ASP A 593 13.64 -19.07 14.42
C ASP A 593 15.18 -19.03 14.28
N GLY A 594 15.82 -17.98 14.83
CA GLY A 594 17.26 -17.77 14.79
C GLY A 594 17.80 -17.26 13.45
N ARG A 595 16.95 -16.83 12.49
CA ARG A 595 17.44 -16.18 11.26
C ARG A 595 18.11 -14.85 11.60
N ILE A 596 19.09 -14.50 10.78
CA ILE A 596 19.86 -13.27 10.97
C ILE A 596 19.05 -12.08 10.44
N ALA A 597 18.91 -11.06 11.28
CA ALA A 597 18.30 -9.79 10.95
C ALA A 597 19.26 -8.63 11.25
N ALA A 598 19.08 -7.55 10.53
CA ALA A 598 19.77 -6.29 10.74
C ALA A 598 18.72 -5.21 11.08
N GLY A 599 19.09 -4.16 11.82
CA GLY A 599 18.12 -3.11 12.13
C GLY A 599 18.68 -1.97 12.95
N LYS A 600 17.86 -0.95 13.17
CA LYS A 600 18.21 0.25 13.93
C LYS A 600 17.01 0.76 14.72
N THR A 601 17.24 1.15 15.97
CA THR A 601 16.29 1.85 16.81
C THR A 601 16.31 3.36 16.53
N GLY A 602 15.15 4.00 16.56
CA GLY A 602 14.97 5.45 16.55
C GLY A 602 14.26 5.90 17.83
N THR A 603 14.70 6.99 18.41
CA THR A 603 14.03 7.67 19.51
C THR A 603 14.35 9.15 19.37
N THR A 604 13.33 9.99 19.33
CA THR A 604 13.46 11.44 19.27
C THR A 604 13.66 12.03 20.67
N ASN A 605 14.13 13.27 20.73
CA ASN A 605 14.22 13.99 22.01
C ASN A 605 12.84 14.07 22.66
N GLY A 606 12.78 13.71 23.96
CA GLY A 606 11.52 13.66 24.72
C GLY A 606 10.58 12.53 24.30
N ALA A 607 11.07 11.53 23.59
CA ALA A 607 10.31 10.36 23.14
C ALA A 607 8.96 10.71 22.48
N ILE A 608 8.93 11.76 21.63
CA ILE A 608 7.73 12.19 20.89
C ILE A 608 7.38 11.17 19.80
N ALA A 609 8.40 10.59 19.18
CA ALA A 609 8.29 9.49 18.23
C ALA A 609 9.38 8.44 18.51
N VAL A 610 9.01 7.18 18.43
CA VAL A 610 9.91 6.04 18.59
C VAL A 610 9.80 5.10 17.40
N TRP A 611 10.95 4.56 16.93
CA TRP A 611 11.04 3.78 15.70
C TRP A 611 11.84 2.50 15.89
N PHE A 612 11.49 1.50 15.11
CA PHE A 612 12.36 0.38 14.80
C PHE A 612 12.27 0.09 13.31
N VAL A 613 13.41 0.15 12.63
CA VAL A 613 13.53 -0.27 11.23
C VAL A 613 14.46 -1.46 11.19
N GLY A 614 13.94 -2.59 10.72
CA GLY A 614 14.73 -3.81 10.67
C GLY A 614 14.35 -4.68 9.47
N TYR A 615 15.30 -5.51 9.07
CA TYR A 615 15.18 -6.27 7.83
C TYR A 615 15.95 -7.57 7.86
N THR A 616 15.54 -8.47 6.98
CA THR A 616 16.27 -9.64 6.49
C THR A 616 16.52 -9.46 4.98
N PRO A 617 17.26 -10.31 4.29
CA PRO A 617 17.34 -10.25 2.82
C PRO A 617 15.99 -10.38 2.11
N GLN A 618 14.94 -10.84 2.81
CA GLN A 618 13.62 -11.15 2.23
C GLN A 618 12.58 -10.06 2.46
N LEU A 619 12.60 -9.39 3.63
CA LEU A 619 11.63 -8.35 4.00
C LEU A 619 12.33 -7.23 4.77
N SER A 620 11.95 -5.99 4.49
CA SER A 620 12.30 -4.78 5.25
C SER A 620 11.04 -4.17 5.84
N THR A 621 11.02 -3.98 7.17
CA THR A 621 9.84 -3.45 7.88
C THR A 621 10.24 -2.28 8.76
N ALA A 622 9.52 -1.18 8.63
CA ALA A 622 9.62 -0.03 9.52
C ALA A 622 8.36 0.09 10.37
N VAL A 623 8.56 0.30 11.67
CA VAL A 623 7.49 0.55 12.63
C VAL A 623 7.77 1.88 13.32
N ALA A 624 6.77 2.76 13.34
CA ALA A 624 6.79 4.04 14.03
C ALA A 624 5.64 4.11 15.03
N VAL A 625 5.90 4.73 16.18
CA VAL A 625 4.86 5.08 17.16
C VAL A 625 5.04 6.53 17.55
N ALA A 626 4.01 7.33 17.39
CA ALA A 626 4.04 8.76 17.67
C ALA A 626 2.66 9.29 18.09
N ASP A 627 2.67 10.46 18.76
CA ASP A 627 1.47 11.26 18.96
C ASP A 627 1.20 12.09 17.70
N VAL A 628 0.06 11.82 17.06
CA VAL A 628 -0.30 12.44 15.76
C VAL A 628 -1.36 13.53 15.87
N ASP A 629 -1.88 13.77 17.10
CA ASP A 629 -2.91 14.80 17.34
C ASP A 629 -2.33 16.23 17.37
N GLY A 630 -1.11 16.42 16.89
CA GLY A 630 -0.44 17.72 16.74
C GLY A 630 0.06 18.32 18.05
N LYS A 631 0.01 17.58 19.16
CA LYS A 631 0.46 18.06 20.48
C LYS A 631 1.92 17.76 20.77
N LEU A 632 2.59 16.95 19.96
CA LEU A 632 4.00 16.55 20.10
C LEU A 632 4.37 16.18 21.55
N GLN A 633 3.53 15.40 22.22
CA GLN A 633 3.72 15.03 23.62
C GLN A 633 4.57 13.78 23.74
N SER A 634 5.35 13.69 24.82
CA SER A 634 6.12 12.50 25.16
C SER A 634 5.24 11.26 25.24
N LEU A 635 5.77 10.15 24.77
CA LEU A 635 5.18 8.81 24.90
C LEU A 635 5.51 8.16 26.25
N ASP A 636 6.45 8.75 27.05
CA ASP A 636 6.80 8.25 28.38
C ASP A 636 5.62 8.30 29.33
N GLY A 637 5.41 7.25 30.11
CA GLY A 637 4.32 7.12 31.07
C GLY A 637 2.93 6.97 30.46
N ARG A 638 2.82 6.75 29.12
CA ARG A 638 1.53 6.48 28.48
C ARG A 638 1.13 5.03 28.56
N THR A 639 -0.18 4.81 28.49
CA THR A 639 -0.79 3.48 28.43
C THR A 639 -1.08 3.12 26.99
N PHE A 640 -0.63 1.94 26.57
CA PHE A 640 -0.89 1.34 25.25
C PHE A 640 -1.56 -0.02 25.45
N ASN A 641 -2.72 -0.20 24.87
CA ASN A 641 -3.53 -1.41 25.00
C ASN A 641 -3.66 -1.91 26.47
N GLY A 642 -3.80 -0.96 27.41
CA GLY A 642 -3.93 -1.24 28.83
C GLY A 642 -2.63 -1.45 29.62
N GLU A 643 -1.45 -1.42 28.98
CA GLU A 643 -0.12 -1.53 29.61
C GLU A 643 0.55 -0.15 29.68
N GLU A 644 0.94 0.28 30.90
CA GLU A 644 1.71 1.52 31.07
C GLU A 644 3.17 1.32 30.68
N ILE A 645 3.70 2.19 29.84
CA ILE A 645 5.09 2.18 29.38
C ILE A 645 5.85 3.31 30.09
N PRO A 646 6.63 3.01 31.13
CA PRO A 646 7.32 4.04 31.92
C PRO A 646 8.31 4.86 31.10
N GLU A 647 9.02 4.22 30.16
CA GLU A 647 10.00 4.83 29.26
C GLU A 647 9.79 4.34 27.84
N ALA A 648 9.46 5.25 26.93
CA ALA A 648 9.25 4.93 25.52
C ALA A 648 10.58 4.99 24.75
N CYS A 649 10.88 3.91 24.05
CA CYS A 649 12.07 3.81 23.23
C CYS A 649 11.84 2.91 22.00
N GLY A 650 12.72 3.03 20.99
CA GLY A 650 12.62 2.23 19.77
C GLY A 650 12.68 0.72 20.01
N GLY A 651 13.41 0.25 21.02
CA GLY A 651 13.43 -1.13 21.46
C GLY A 651 12.31 -1.53 22.43
N CYS A 652 11.52 -0.57 22.94
CA CYS A 652 10.48 -0.78 23.96
C CYS A 652 9.10 -1.03 23.35
N ILE A 653 8.71 -0.24 22.33
CA ILE A 653 7.38 -0.30 21.72
C ILE A 653 7.47 -0.80 20.26
N PRO A 654 8.06 -0.07 19.29
CA PRO A 654 8.06 -0.50 17.88
C PRO A 654 8.93 -1.74 17.63
N GLY A 655 9.99 -1.95 18.40
CA GLY A 655 10.81 -3.15 18.26
C GLY A 655 10.03 -4.46 18.48
N PRO A 656 9.32 -4.65 19.60
CA PRO A 656 8.45 -5.80 19.80
C PRO A 656 7.36 -5.99 18.73
N ILE A 657 6.78 -4.90 18.19
CA ILE A 657 5.84 -4.94 17.06
C ILE A 657 6.54 -5.48 15.82
N TRP A 658 7.72 -4.91 15.48
CA TRP A 658 8.54 -5.37 14.37
C TRP A 658 8.88 -6.87 14.49
N LYS A 659 9.35 -7.29 15.66
CA LYS A 659 9.71 -8.68 15.90
C LYS A 659 8.51 -9.62 15.72
N SER A 660 7.37 -9.30 16.31
CA SER A 660 6.13 -10.08 16.22
C SER A 660 5.67 -10.22 14.76
N MET A 661 5.70 -9.11 14.01
CA MET A 661 5.38 -9.12 12.58
C MET A 661 6.33 -10.00 11.77
N MET A 662 7.65 -9.81 11.94
CA MET A 662 8.65 -10.54 11.16
C MET A 662 8.68 -12.03 11.50
N ASP A 663 8.51 -12.40 12.77
CA ASP A 663 8.42 -13.80 13.20
C ASP A 663 7.23 -14.52 12.54
N ARG A 664 6.07 -13.85 12.45
CA ARG A 664 4.86 -14.41 11.82
C ARG A 664 4.94 -14.40 10.28
N ALA A 665 5.40 -13.31 9.70
CA ALA A 665 5.44 -13.17 8.24
C ALA A 665 6.50 -14.06 7.57
N LEU A 666 7.55 -14.44 8.30
CA LEU A 666 8.64 -15.30 7.81
C LEU A 666 8.55 -16.72 8.35
N ASP A 667 7.47 -17.09 9.04
CA ASP A 667 7.27 -18.46 9.53
C ASP A 667 7.24 -19.45 8.36
N GLY A 668 8.03 -20.52 8.48
CA GLY A 668 8.19 -21.51 7.42
C GLY A 668 8.97 -21.06 6.18
N ALA A 669 9.36 -19.78 6.06
CA ALA A 669 10.15 -19.30 4.93
C ALA A 669 11.61 -19.73 5.02
N GLU A 670 12.27 -19.92 3.87
CA GLU A 670 13.70 -20.24 3.80
C GLU A 670 14.54 -19.18 4.53
N LYS A 671 15.59 -19.60 5.24
CA LYS A 671 16.52 -18.70 5.92
C LYS A 671 17.60 -18.22 4.94
N VAL A 672 17.49 -16.99 4.51
CA VAL A 672 18.48 -16.34 3.64
C VAL A 672 19.44 -15.52 4.50
N SER A 673 20.75 -15.69 4.29
CA SER A 673 21.80 -14.94 4.99
C SER A 673 22.22 -13.70 4.19
N PHE A 674 22.71 -12.69 4.89
CA PHE A 674 23.36 -11.55 4.24
C PHE A 674 24.72 -11.99 3.65
N THR A 675 25.17 -11.29 2.61
CA THR A 675 26.52 -11.42 2.08
C THR A 675 27.54 -10.98 3.13
N ALA A 676 28.62 -11.73 3.29
CA ALA A 676 29.71 -11.33 4.18
C ALA A 676 30.39 -10.06 3.64
N PRO A 677 30.73 -9.11 4.53
CA PRO A 677 31.39 -7.89 4.12
C PRO A 677 32.80 -8.15 3.61
N ASP A 678 33.26 -7.38 2.62
CA ASP A 678 34.59 -7.44 2.09
C ASP A 678 35.64 -6.97 3.14
N PRO A 679 36.71 -7.73 3.39
CA PRO A 679 37.75 -7.35 4.35
C PRO A 679 38.40 -6.00 4.08
N GLU A 680 38.62 -5.62 2.82
CA GLU A 680 39.22 -4.33 2.44
C GLU A 680 38.27 -3.16 2.81
N THR A 681 36.99 -3.34 2.57
CA THR A 681 35.96 -2.35 2.98
C THR A 681 35.88 -2.20 4.50
N ILE A 682 36.05 -3.28 5.26
CA ILE A 682 36.08 -3.26 6.72
C ILE A 682 37.33 -2.52 7.25
N GLN A 683 38.46 -2.82 6.67
CA GLN A 683 39.78 -2.25 7.11
C GLN A 683 39.91 -0.79 6.64
N GLY A 684 39.26 -0.43 5.53
CA GLY A 684 39.38 0.88 4.89
C GLY A 684 40.79 1.13 4.34
N VAL A 685 41.13 2.39 4.12
CA VAL A 685 42.48 2.80 3.71
C VAL A 685 43.46 2.56 4.87
N THR A 686 44.45 1.66 4.69
CA THR A 686 45.49 1.41 5.69
C THR A 686 46.63 2.39 5.51
N VAL A 687 47.25 2.76 6.62
CA VAL A 687 48.47 3.58 6.69
C VAL A 687 49.43 2.92 7.64
N PRO A 688 50.74 2.89 7.33
CA PRO A 688 51.72 2.37 8.24
C PRO A 688 51.89 3.30 9.44
N VAL A 689 52.02 2.74 10.65
CA VAL A 689 52.31 3.48 11.87
C VAL A 689 53.71 4.06 11.76
N PRO A 690 53.90 5.40 11.80
CA PRO A 690 55.24 5.99 11.82
C PRO A 690 56.06 5.55 13.04
N ASP A 691 57.38 5.45 12.87
CA ASP A 691 58.26 5.24 14.01
C ASP A 691 58.47 6.55 14.76
N VAL A 692 57.90 6.66 15.94
CA VAL A 692 57.94 7.83 16.84
C VAL A 692 58.79 7.57 18.11
N ARG A 693 59.50 6.44 18.18
CA ARG A 693 60.35 6.10 19.31
C ARG A 693 61.41 7.14 19.53
N GLY A 694 61.57 7.61 20.78
CA GLY A 694 62.53 8.64 21.16
C GLY A 694 62.11 10.10 20.88
N MET A 695 60.93 10.34 20.29
CA MET A 695 60.32 11.64 20.19
C MET A 695 59.65 12.06 21.49
N GLY A 696 59.52 13.38 21.72
CA GLY A 696 58.64 13.88 22.79
C GLY A 696 57.18 13.50 22.55
N SER A 697 56.42 13.32 23.61
CA SER A 697 54.97 12.87 23.49
C SER A 697 54.16 13.77 22.58
N ASP A 698 54.31 15.12 22.64
CA ASP A 698 53.56 16.07 21.79
C ASP A 698 53.98 15.97 20.33
N GLU A 699 55.28 15.84 20.03
CA GLU A 699 55.85 15.68 18.67
C GLU A 699 55.42 14.32 18.06
N ALA A 700 55.41 13.26 18.84
CA ALA A 700 54.93 11.94 18.46
C ALA A 700 53.42 11.96 18.09
N ILE A 701 52.59 12.61 18.91
CA ILE A 701 51.14 12.80 18.66
C ILE A 701 50.94 13.55 17.36
N GLN A 702 51.67 14.63 17.13
CA GLN A 702 51.61 15.41 15.89
C GLN A 702 52.00 14.58 14.67
N THR A 703 53.13 13.85 14.74
CA THR A 703 53.61 12.98 13.65
C THR A 703 52.60 11.91 13.27
N LEU A 704 51.98 11.27 14.27
CA LEU A 704 50.92 10.28 14.06
C LEU A 704 49.65 10.91 13.46
N GLN A 705 49.30 12.14 13.89
CA GLN A 705 48.16 12.89 13.32
C GLN A 705 48.40 13.31 11.87
N GLU A 706 49.63 13.71 11.51
CA GLU A 706 49.99 14.04 10.13
C GLU A 706 49.95 12.80 9.20
N ALA A 707 50.16 11.59 9.77
CA ALA A 707 49.96 10.32 9.09
C ALA A 707 48.48 9.88 9.03
N GLY A 708 47.53 10.69 9.54
CA GLY A 708 46.12 10.36 9.52
C GLY A 708 45.68 9.41 10.65
N LEU A 709 46.49 9.31 11.73
CA LEU A 709 46.19 8.48 12.89
C LEU A 709 45.77 9.36 14.09
N SER A 710 45.04 8.84 15.05
CA SER A 710 44.81 9.48 16.35
C SER A 710 45.77 8.86 17.38
N ALA A 711 46.31 9.66 18.32
CA ALA A 711 47.24 9.18 19.30
C ALA A 711 46.97 9.76 20.69
N SER A 712 47.27 8.98 21.71
CA SER A 712 47.21 9.40 23.11
C SER A 712 48.21 8.66 23.96
N VAL A 713 48.78 9.33 24.98
CA VAL A 713 49.63 8.69 25.98
C VAL A 713 48.77 7.77 26.83
N ALA A 714 49.07 6.47 26.85
CA ALA A 714 48.38 5.43 27.56
C ALA A 714 49.02 5.06 28.91
N GLY A 715 50.29 5.33 29.08
CA GLY A 715 51.03 5.04 30.31
C GLY A 715 52.49 5.43 30.26
N GLU A 716 53.15 5.29 31.42
CA GLU A 716 54.59 5.47 31.58
C GLU A 716 55.26 4.18 32.02
N VAL A 717 56.50 3.95 31.53
CA VAL A 717 57.28 2.74 31.87
C VAL A 717 58.72 3.14 32.18
N ASN A 718 59.44 2.31 32.93
CA ASN A 718 60.86 2.41 33.13
C ASN A 718 61.57 2.22 31.81
N SER A 719 62.53 3.11 31.49
CA SER A 719 63.29 3.01 30.25
C SER A 719 64.55 3.86 30.35
N ASP A 720 65.64 3.47 29.60
CA ASP A 720 66.85 4.23 29.47
C ASP A 720 66.67 5.58 28.73
N LEU A 721 65.50 5.89 28.19
CA LEU A 721 65.16 7.13 27.55
C LEU A 721 64.88 8.23 28.61
N GLN A 722 65.08 9.50 28.25
CA GLN A 722 64.72 10.63 29.13
C GLN A 722 63.20 10.62 29.41
N GLU A 723 62.83 11.15 30.55
CA GLU A 723 61.41 11.30 30.95
C GLU A 723 60.58 12.03 29.87
N GLY A 724 59.41 11.49 29.54
CA GLY A 724 58.50 12.03 28.52
C GLY A 724 58.79 11.64 27.07
N LEU A 725 59.88 10.87 26.79
CA LEU A 725 60.17 10.37 25.46
C LEU A 725 59.40 9.04 25.21
N VAL A 726 58.95 8.85 23.98
CA VAL A 726 58.20 7.63 23.56
C VAL A 726 59.07 6.40 23.59
N VAL A 727 58.68 5.40 24.35
CA VAL A 727 59.32 4.08 24.44
C VAL A 727 58.77 3.10 23.38
N SER A 728 57.43 3.09 23.23
CA SER A 728 56.74 2.23 22.28
C SER A 728 55.39 2.76 21.90
N THR A 729 54.85 2.18 20.79
CA THR A 729 53.48 2.39 20.37
C THR A 729 52.75 1.07 20.24
N GLU A 730 51.45 1.07 20.49
CA GLU A 730 50.60 -0.08 20.30
C GLU A 730 49.39 0.35 19.44
N PRO A 731 49.23 -0.13 18.17
CA PRO A 731 50.14 -1.02 17.41
C PRO A 731 51.51 -0.40 17.17
N GLY A 732 52.53 -1.29 17.00
CA GLY A 732 53.93 -0.89 16.84
C GLY A 732 54.25 -0.25 15.51
N ALA A 733 55.40 0.48 15.43
CA ALA A 733 55.90 1.12 14.23
C ALA A 733 55.97 0.16 13.01
N GLY A 734 55.51 0.60 11.85
CA GLY A 734 55.43 -0.18 10.62
C GLY A 734 54.18 -1.10 10.52
N ALA A 735 53.37 -1.21 11.55
CA ALA A 735 52.11 -1.96 11.48
C ALA A 735 51.14 -1.22 10.54
N GLU A 736 50.53 -1.95 9.59
CA GLU A 736 49.45 -1.40 8.73
C GLU A 736 48.19 -1.31 9.55
N VAL A 737 47.69 -0.11 9.76
CA VAL A 737 46.41 0.13 10.50
C VAL A 737 45.49 1.00 9.66
N GLY A 738 44.18 0.88 9.90
CA GLY A 738 43.24 1.74 9.19
C GLY A 738 43.44 3.22 9.50
N SER A 739 43.28 4.09 8.49
CA SER A 739 43.33 5.53 8.68
C SER A 739 42.34 5.98 9.79
N GLY A 740 42.79 6.85 10.70
CA GLY A 740 42.02 7.23 11.89
C GLY A 740 42.13 6.31 13.08
N SER A 741 42.85 5.18 12.99
CA SER A 741 43.08 4.28 14.13
C SER A 741 43.73 5.00 15.29
N SER A 742 43.41 4.56 16.52
CA SER A 742 44.04 5.13 17.74
C SER A 742 45.28 4.36 18.07
N ILE A 743 46.40 5.08 18.23
CA ILE A 743 47.69 4.56 18.65
C ILE A 743 47.91 4.93 20.10
N ALA A 744 48.11 3.91 20.93
CA ALA A 744 48.53 4.09 22.31
C ALA A 744 50.03 4.35 22.37
N ILE A 745 50.44 5.43 23.01
CA ILE A 745 51.84 5.81 23.19
C ILE A 745 52.21 5.51 24.64
N THR A 746 53.31 4.76 24.82
CA THR A 746 53.93 4.54 26.15
C THR A 746 55.19 5.41 26.21
N VAL A 747 55.35 6.22 27.26
CA VAL A 747 56.46 7.11 27.45
C VAL A 747 57.37 6.66 28.59
N SER A 748 58.62 7.12 28.60
CA SER A 748 59.57 6.88 29.68
C SER A 748 59.25 7.76 30.88
N ASN A 749 59.34 7.20 32.10
CA ASN A 749 59.28 7.94 33.37
C ASN A 749 60.68 8.42 33.81
N GLY A 750 61.75 8.17 33.03
CA GLY A 750 63.14 8.57 33.31
C GLY A 750 63.85 7.63 34.30
N GLU A 751 63.22 6.58 34.76
CA GLU A 751 63.90 5.57 35.62
C GLU A 751 64.44 4.43 34.73
N PRO A 752 65.69 3.97 34.94
CA PRO A 752 66.27 2.86 34.14
C PRO A 752 65.42 1.60 34.28
N GLU A 753 65.44 0.80 33.19
CA GLU A 753 64.86 -0.54 33.24
C GLU A 753 65.60 -1.40 34.30
N GLU A 754 64.90 -1.89 35.33
CA GLU A 754 65.51 -2.79 36.30
C GLU A 754 65.95 -4.05 35.56
N PRO A 755 67.26 -4.49 35.75
CA PRO A 755 67.71 -5.70 35.09
C PRO A 755 66.86 -6.87 35.56
N SER A 756 66.18 -7.54 34.65
CA SER A 756 65.46 -8.74 34.90
C SER A 756 66.43 -9.87 35.38
N ASP A 757 66.43 -10.13 36.69
CA ASP A 757 67.04 -11.28 37.27
C ASP A 757 66.37 -12.57 36.83
N ASP A 758 66.51 -12.96 35.59
CA ASP A 758 66.14 -14.28 35.11
C ASP A 758 67.28 -14.93 34.32
N PHE A 759 68.37 -15.28 35.09
CA PHE A 759 69.49 -16.14 34.61
C PHE A 759 69.69 -17.23 35.63
N THR A 760 68.79 -18.24 35.68
CA THR A 760 69.22 -19.60 36.17
C THR A 760 68.88 -20.62 35.11
N ALA A 761 69.89 -20.83 34.25
CA ALA A 761 69.96 -22.02 33.40
C ALA A 761 70.23 -23.25 34.29
N GLY A 762 69.21 -24.03 34.61
CA GLY A 762 69.37 -25.40 35.17
C GLY A 762 69.35 -26.44 34.09
N VAL A 763 70.48 -27.08 33.91
CA VAL A 763 70.75 -28.29 33.08
C VAL A 763 69.93 -29.42 33.57
N PRO A 764 69.29 -30.24 32.73
CA PRO A 764 68.54 -31.43 33.16
C PRO A 764 69.43 -32.63 33.23
N THR A 765 69.48 -33.33 34.38
CA THR A 765 70.01 -34.68 34.51
C THR A 765 68.96 -35.70 34.92
N GLU A 766 68.79 -36.67 34.05
CA GLU A 766 68.25 -38.02 34.11
C GLU A 766 67.06 -38.42 35.03
N PRO A 767 66.34 -39.52 34.65
CA PRO A 767 64.97 -39.79 35.05
C PRO A 767 64.85 -40.64 36.34
N PRO A 768 63.64 -40.68 37.00
CA PRO A 768 63.47 -41.42 38.22
C PRO A 768 63.18 -42.93 38.05
N VAL A 769 63.73 -43.73 38.91
CA VAL A 769 63.50 -45.17 39.18
C VAL A 769 62.29 -45.24 40.15
N PHE A 770 61.46 -46.28 39.91
CA PHE A 770 60.35 -46.73 40.77
C PHE A 770 60.84 -47.25 42.13
N GLY A 771 59.99 -47.04 43.16
CA GLY A 771 60.02 -47.72 44.40
C GLY A 771 58.77 -47.54 45.22
N ASP A 772 58.21 -48.72 45.54
CA ASP A 772 56.98 -48.89 46.33
C ASP A 772 57.28 -48.61 47.84
N GLU A 773 56.28 -48.29 48.58
CA GLU A 773 55.76 -48.89 49.81
C GLU A 773 55.23 -47.92 50.88
N ASP A 774 53.99 -48.19 51.25
CA ASP A 774 53.31 -48.29 52.56
C ASP A 774 53.38 -47.14 53.61
N GLY A 775 52.19 -46.81 54.12
CA GLY A 775 52.08 -46.47 55.52
C GLY A 775 51.06 -45.34 55.86
N GLU A 776 49.85 -45.72 56.12
CA GLU A 776 48.85 -45.36 57.15
C GLU A 776 48.86 -43.95 57.76
N GLY A 777 47.63 -43.42 57.86
CA GLY A 777 47.17 -42.69 59.04
C GLY A 777 46.40 -41.44 58.88
N GLY A 778 45.06 -41.53 58.84
CA GLY A 778 44.14 -40.84 59.74
C GLY A 778 43.68 -39.47 59.49
N GLY A 779 42.34 -39.37 59.35
CA GLY A 779 41.50 -38.28 59.91
C GLY A 779 40.81 -37.32 58.95
N GLU A 780 39.66 -37.66 58.56
CA GLU A 780 38.33 -37.12 58.83
C GLU A 780 38.08 -35.68 58.43
N ASP A 781 37.16 -35.55 57.64
CA ASP A 781 35.82 -34.88 57.44
C ASP A 781 35.86 -33.88 56.29
N GLY A 782 34.97 -33.84 55.37
CA GLY A 782 33.64 -34.33 55.17
C GLY A 782 32.99 -33.67 54.00
N TRP A 783 32.22 -34.50 53.29
CA TRP A 783 31.04 -34.10 52.47
C TRP A 783 31.26 -33.51 51.08
N ARG A 784 31.08 -34.32 50.03
CA ARG A 784 29.86 -34.66 49.21
C ARG A 784 29.48 -33.55 48.24
N ASP A 785 29.09 -33.70 46.99
CA ASP A 785 28.69 -34.78 46.09
C ASP A 785 28.94 -34.26 44.67
N GLY A 786 29.48 -34.86 43.67
CA GLY A 786 29.14 -36.12 43.01
C GLY A 786 28.01 -35.99 42.00
N PHE A 787 28.28 -36.06 40.68
CA PHE A 787 27.56 -36.93 39.77
C PHE A 787 28.11 -36.85 38.32
N THR A 788 28.50 -37.97 37.81
CA THR A 788 28.82 -38.29 36.41
C THR A 788 27.65 -39.04 35.77
N PRO A 789 27.63 -39.26 34.44
CA PRO A 789 26.44 -39.45 33.59
C PRO A 789 26.16 -40.94 33.28
N GLY A 790 24.96 -41.22 32.76
CA GLY A 790 24.55 -42.52 32.24
C GLY A 790 23.21 -42.46 31.59
N GLU A 791 23.09 -42.53 30.36
CA GLU A 791 22.55 -43.50 29.39
C GLU A 791 21.10 -44.04 29.56
N LEU A 792 20.43 -44.04 28.39
CA LEU A 792 19.42 -44.98 27.81
C LEU A 792 17.90 -44.77 28.04
N LEU A 793 17.26 -44.38 26.97
CA LEU A 793 16.09 -44.86 26.20
C LEU A 793 15.17 -45.97 26.81
N PRO A 794 13.99 -46.29 26.27
CA PRO A 794 12.85 -45.49 25.79
C PRO A 794 11.50 -46.00 26.36
N GLY A 795 10.39 -45.35 26.03
CA GLY A 795 9.03 -45.92 26.36
C GLY A 795 7.87 -45.05 25.96
N GLU A 796 7.21 -45.47 24.97
CA GLU A 796 5.93 -45.23 24.34
C GLU A 796 4.75 -44.80 25.20
N VAL A 797 3.74 -44.30 24.45
CA VAL A 797 2.27 -44.46 24.47
C VAL A 797 1.43 -43.24 24.92
N GLU A 798 0.94 -42.60 23.94
CA GLU A 798 -0.46 -42.22 23.56
C GLU A 798 -1.55 -41.87 24.63
N PRO A 799 -2.73 -41.42 24.15
CA PRO A 799 -3.24 -40.04 24.24
C PRO A 799 -4.52 -39.97 25.07
N ALA A 800 -5.06 -38.79 25.30
CA ALA A 800 -6.49 -38.53 25.29
C ALA A 800 -6.89 -37.12 25.76
N GLN A 801 -7.71 -36.58 24.93
CA GLN A 801 -8.78 -35.58 24.97
C GLN A 801 -8.35 -34.14 24.76
#